data_9dedee422fbb6d933f91e1b9adf027e5
#
_entry.id   9dedee422fbb6d933f91e1b9adf027e5
#
_cell.length_a   1.000
_cell.length_b   1.000
_cell.length_c   1.000
_cell.angle_alpha   90.00
_cell.angle_beta   90.00
_cell.angle_gamma   90.00
#
_symmetry.space_group_name_H-M   'P 1'
#
loop_
_entity.id
_entity.type
_entity.pdbx_description
1 polymer ?
#
loop_
_entity_poly.entity_id
_entity_poly.type
_entity_poly.pdbx_seq_one_letter_code
_entity_poly.pdbx_strand_id
1 'polypeptide(L)'
;RIFCIMIPFVHLHVHSYYSILDGQASISRLVDKAIADGMRGMALTDHGNMMGVKDFFNYVQKKKGGASKDFKKAEAQLKELQAKVQEAGTDPCSIVLDDGKTLADAMAETEKAMEKAKRVMDFKPIIGCEMYCARRTKFDKTLKEDRSGWHLVVLAKNEVGYHNLVKLVSRAWVDGFYMKPRTDKADLEQFKEGLIVSSACLGGEIPRKLLTGDEEGAEEAVMWFKERFGEDYYLELQRHEVKDPAQRANRETYPLQQKANEGLLRLAKKCGVKYICTNDAHFVDEDNSEAHDLLICLSTNHFVSDQSRMLYSKQEWFKTQAEMNEIFHDLPEALATTQEIVDKIEEYSIDHGPIMPNFEIPEDFGTEDSYREKYSEADLYDEFTQDENGNVVISREEGEAKIKKLGGYDKLYRIKLEADYLSKLAYEGAYWRYGNPLDEETEARIKFELHIMKTMGFPGYFLIVQDYIKVARKELGVLVGPGRGSAAGSAVAYCLRITDIDPIKYDLLFERFLNPDRISLPDIDVDFDDDGRGRVLQWVTDKYGAEKVAHIITYGTMATKLAIKDVARVLQLPLSESNRLCKLIPDKLPSDENGKVPKMNLPNAIAAIPELREAEASSDPLMRNTIRYAKMLEGNVRNTGVHACGIIICRDDITDWVPVSTATDKESGEKLRCTQYEGSVIEETGLIKMDFLGLKTLSILREALENIKLSLGIEVDIDMVSIEDPATYDLYCDGRTIGTFQFESPGMQKYLRELHPSTFEDLIAMNALYRPGPMEYIPQFIKRKHGIEPITYDLPCMEKYLKDTYGITVYQEQVMLLSREIADFTRGESDNLRKAMGKKLIDKLNHMYPKFVSGGEKHGYGSETLEKIWKDWTAFASYAFNKSHATCYSWVAYQTAYLKANFPAQYMAAVMSRALGNIADLSKFLAETKAMGIVCKGPDVNESFRKFSVSHTGDVRFGLAGIKGL
;
A
#
# COMPACT_ATOMS: atom_id res chain seq x y z
N ARG A 1 20.29 -51.90 -0.34
CA ARG A 1 19.70 -50.52 -0.51
C ARG A 1 20.81 -49.71 -1.17
N ILE A 2 20.72 -49.48 -2.47
CA ILE A 2 21.51 -48.47 -3.15
C ILE A 2 21.03 -47.13 -2.56
N PHE A 3 21.92 -46.40 -1.86
CA PHE A 3 21.68 -45.02 -1.52
C PHE A 3 21.57 -44.26 -2.84
N CYS A 4 20.36 -44.03 -3.35
CA CYS A 4 20.15 -43.06 -4.41
C CYS A 4 20.55 -41.69 -3.82
N ILE A 5 21.68 -41.17 -4.31
CA ILE A 5 22.08 -39.79 -3.99
C ILE A 5 20.98 -38.87 -4.53
N MET A 6 20.29 -38.19 -3.64
CA MET A 6 19.26 -37.22 -4.03
C MET A 6 19.94 -36.06 -4.80
N ILE A 7 19.48 -35.81 -6.03
CA ILE A 7 19.99 -34.73 -6.86
C ILE A 7 19.26 -33.45 -6.43
N PRO A 8 20.00 -32.39 -6.09
CA PRO A 8 19.35 -31.11 -5.75
C PRO A 8 18.44 -30.60 -6.89
N PHE A 9 17.28 -30.09 -6.51
CA PHE A 9 16.28 -29.58 -7.42
C PHE A 9 15.72 -28.24 -6.92
N VAL A 10 15.31 -27.38 -7.84
CA VAL A 10 14.64 -26.10 -7.57
C VAL A 10 13.48 -25.90 -8.54
N HIS A 11 12.31 -25.47 -8.02
CA HIS A 11 11.19 -25.14 -8.87
C HIS A 11 11.43 -23.83 -9.64
N LEU A 12 11.35 -23.91 -10.98
CA LEU A 12 11.58 -22.79 -11.90
C LEU A 12 10.31 -22.34 -12.65
N HIS A 13 9.18 -23.03 -12.45
CA HIS A 13 7.88 -22.73 -13.02
C HIS A 13 6.82 -22.87 -11.91
N VAL A 14 6.41 -21.75 -11.34
CA VAL A 14 5.54 -21.69 -10.15
C VAL A 14 4.56 -20.54 -10.25
N HIS A 15 3.30 -20.82 -9.98
CA HIS A 15 2.19 -19.88 -9.96
C HIS A 15 1.70 -19.63 -8.55
N SER A 16 1.55 -18.37 -8.19
CA SER A 16 0.90 -17.95 -6.95
C SER A 16 -0.57 -17.57 -7.22
N TYR A 17 -1.26 -17.14 -6.17
CA TYR A 17 -2.61 -16.57 -6.31
C TYR A 17 -2.65 -15.27 -7.13
N TYR A 18 -1.52 -14.73 -7.58
CA TYR A 18 -1.45 -13.64 -8.57
C TYR A 18 -1.56 -14.13 -10.02
N SER A 19 -1.51 -15.44 -10.26
CA SER A 19 -2.11 -16.06 -11.44
C SER A 19 -3.63 -16.13 -11.24
N ILE A 20 -4.29 -14.97 -11.40
CA ILE A 20 -5.64 -14.68 -10.89
C ILE A 20 -6.65 -15.72 -11.35
N LEU A 21 -7.36 -16.34 -10.39
CA LEU A 21 -8.31 -17.43 -10.56
C LEU A 21 -7.74 -18.67 -11.28
N ASP A 22 -6.42 -18.85 -11.26
CA ASP A 22 -5.70 -20.02 -11.75
C ASP A 22 -4.76 -20.58 -10.66
N GLY A 23 -3.84 -19.78 -10.13
CA GLY A 23 -3.02 -20.19 -8.99
C GLY A 23 -3.74 -20.08 -7.64
N GLN A 24 -3.58 -21.11 -6.79
CA GLN A 24 -4.11 -21.13 -5.42
C GLN A 24 -3.02 -20.92 -4.37
N ALA A 25 -1.76 -21.04 -4.75
CA ALA A 25 -0.65 -21.03 -3.81
C ALA A 25 -0.37 -19.65 -3.21
N SER A 26 -0.29 -19.54 -1.88
CA SER A 26 0.20 -18.32 -1.24
C SER A 26 1.73 -18.28 -1.30
N ILE A 27 2.28 -17.09 -1.60
CA ILE A 27 3.73 -16.86 -1.71
C ILE A 27 4.46 -17.28 -0.44
N SER A 28 3.93 -16.93 0.74
CA SER A 28 4.56 -17.27 2.01
C SER A 28 4.69 -18.79 2.22
N ARG A 29 3.64 -19.55 1.90
CA ARG A 29 3.68 -21.02 2.04
C ARG A 29 4.60 -21.68 1.03
N LEU A 30 4.67 -21.17 -0.21
CA LEU A 30 5.62 -21.65 -1.23
C LEU A 30 7.06 -21.48 -0.75
N VAL A 31 7.43 -20.27 -0.32
CA VAL A 31 8.78 -19.95 0.18
C VAL A 31 9.11 -20.78 1.42
N ASP A 32 8.19 -20.88 2.37
CA ASP A 32 8.41 -21.67 3.59
C ASP A 32 8.63 -23.15 3.28
N LYS A 33 7.87 -23.72 2.33
CA LYS A 33 8.03 -25.12 1.90
C LYS A 33 9.35 -25.33 1.17
N ALA A 34 9.75 -24.43 0.27
CA ALA A 34 11.04 -24.50 -0.43
C ALA A 34 12.23 -24.46 0.54
N ILE A 35 12.19 -23.53 1.52
CA ILE A 35 13.23 -23.42 2.56
C ILE A 35 13.26 -24.67 3.46
N ALA A 36 12.11 -25.17 3.88
CA ALA A 36 11.99 -26.35 4.73
C ALA A 36 12.52 -27.61 4.04
N ASP A 37 12.29 -27.74 2.73
CA ASP A 37 12.80 -28.85 1.90
C ASP A 37 14.28 -28.68 1.51
N GLY A 38 14.92 -27.57 1.89
CA GLY A 38 16.35 -27.32 1.64
C GLY A 38 16.69 -26.91 0.22
N MET A 39 15.71 -26.42 -0.55
CA MET A 39 15.97 -25.86 -1.88
C MET A 39 16.81 -24.59 -1.78
N ARG A 40 17.70 -24.36 -2.75
CA ARG A 40 18.60 -23.20 -2.81
C ARG A 40 17.92 -21.91 -3.29
N GLY A 41 16.68 -22.00 -3.77
CA GLY A 41 15.87 -20.92 -4.28
C GLY A 41 14.55 -21.44 -4.81
N MET A 42 13.75 -20.56 -5.36
CA MET A 42 12.59 -20.89 -6.20
C MET A 42 12.27 -19.72 -7.13
N ALA A 43 11.66 -20.02 -8.27
CA ALA A 43 11.12 -19.00 -9.14
C ALA A 43 9.67 -18.67 -8.79
N LEU A 44 9.26 -17.45 -9.10
CA LEU A 44 7.86 -17.06 -9.20
C LEU A 44 7.59 -16.65 -10.64
N THR A 45 6.64 -17.30 -11.32
CA THR A 45 6.40 -17.15 -12.75
C THR A 45 4.90 -17.05 -13.07
N ASP A 46 4.20 -16.13 -12.43
CA ASP A 46 2.77 -15.93 -12.60
C ASP A 46 2.38 -15.64 -14.07
N HIS A 47 1.16 -16.01 -14.46
CA HIS A 47 0.63 -15.87 -15.81
C HIS A 47 0.57 -14.42 -16.30
N GLY A 48 1.46 -14.05 -17.21
CA GLY A 48 1.44 -12.78 -17.93
C GLY A 48 1.58 -11.54 -17.04
N ASN A 49 2.06 -11.68 -15.80
CA ASN A 49 2.21 -10.56 -14.89
C ASN A 49 3.35 -10.77 -13.88
N MET A 50 3.74 -9.67 -13.23
CA MET A 50 4.73 -9.63 -12.14
C MET A 50 4.09 -9.14 -10.82
N MET A 51 2.78 -9.28 -10.68
CA MET A 51 2.00 -8.72 -9.56
C MET A 51 2.46 -9.22 -8.20
N GLY A 52 2.85 -10.50 -8.10
CA GLY A 52 3.35 -11.12 -6.88
C GLY A 52 4.84 -10.93 -6.59
N VAL A 53 5.59 -10.33 -7.52
CA VAL A 53 7.06 -10.28 -7.44
C VAL A 53 7.54 -9.49 -6.22
N LYS A 54 6.94 -8.34 -5.94
CA LYS A 54 7.36 -7.51 -4.81
C LYS A 54 7.07 -8.18 -3.46
N ASP A 55 5.90 -8.83 -3.33
CA ASP A 55 5.55 -9.61 -2.13
C ASP A 55 6.50 -10.79 -1.94
N PHE A 56 6.84 -11.47 -3.03
CA PHE A 56 7.79 -12.58 -3.03
C PHE A 56 9.18 -12.13 -2.58
N PHE A 57 9.70 -11.07 -3.20
CA PHE A 57 10.98 -10.50 -2.84
C PHE A 57 11.02 -10.10 -1.36
N ASN A 58 10.03 -9.32 -0.91
CA ASN A 58 9.95 -8.86 0.47
C ASN A 58 9.88 -10.01 1.48
N TYR A 59 9.10 -11.05 1.16
CA TYR A 59 8.98 -12.20 2.06
C TYR A 59 10.31 -12.96 2.20
N VAL A 60 11.03 -13.17 1.09
CA VAL A 60 12.35 -13.81 1.11
C VAL A 60 13.35 -12.94 1.88
N GLN A 61 13.39 -11.62 1.65
CA GLN A 61 14.29 -10.71 2.38
C GLN A 61 13.99 -10.72 3.89
N LYS A 62 12.73 -10.77 4.28
CA LYS A 62 12.32 -10.92 5.69
C LYS A 62 12.86 -12.22 6.30
N LYS A 63 12.79 -13.36 5.58
CA LYS A 63 13.35 -14.65 6.03
C LYS A 63 14.86 -14.60 6.16
N LYS A 64 15.56 -14.04 5.17
CA LYS A 64 17.01 -13.81 5.21
C LYS A 64 17.42 -12.94 6.40
N GLY A 65 16.72 -11.85 6.65
CA GLY A 65 16.96 -10.95 7.78
C GLY A 65 16.76 -11.62 9.16
N GLY A 66 15.75 -12.49 9.27
CA GLY A 66 15.55 -13.34 10.44
C GLY A 66 16.72 -14.33 10.65
N ALA A 67 17.06 -15.05 9.59
CA ALA A 67 18.16 -16.02 9.61
C ALA A 67 19.52 -15.37 9.92
N SER A 68 19.78 -14.16 9.45
CA SER A 68 21.00 -13.40 9.76
C SER A 68 21.13 -13.10 11.26
N LYS A 69 20.02 -12.77 11.93
CA LYS A 69 20.01 -12.59 13.39
C LYS A 69 20.26 -13.89 14.13
N ASP A 70 19.64 -14.98 13.69
CA ASP A 70 19.80 -16.31 14.27
C ASP A 70 21.25 -16.80 14.09
N PHE A 71 21.85 -16.56 12.92
CA PHE A 71 23.24 -16.86 12.64
C PHE A 71 24.19 -16.13 13.60
N LYS A 72 24.04 -14.81 13.74
CA LYS A 72 24.85 -13.99 14.65
C LYS A 72 24.74 -14.45 16.11
N LYS A 73 23.51 -14.79 16.53
CA LYS A 73 23.26 -15.34 17.88
C LYS A 73 23.97 -16.66 18.09
N ALA A 74 23.84 -17.59 17.13
CA ALA A 74 24.50 -18.90 17.19
C ALA A 74 26.03 -18.76 17.11
N GLU A 75 26.55 -17.85 16.28
CA GLU A 75 27.99 -17.57 16.22
C GLU A 75 28.54 -17.05 17.55
N ALA A 76 27.83 -16.14 18.22
CA ALA A 76 28.22 -15.66 19.56
C ALA A 76 28.20 -16.80 20.59
N GLN A 77 27.16 -17.64 20.54
CA GLN A 77 27.04 -18.83 21.41
C GLN A 77 28.17 -19.83 21.16
N LEU A 78 28.53 -20.10 19.90
CA LEU A 78 29.63 -21.00 19.58
C LEU A 78 30.97 -20.47 20.10
N LYS A 79 31.23 -19.17 19.98
CA LYS A 79 32.43 -18.52 20.55
C LYS A 79 32.51 -18.69 22.08
N GLU A 80 31.37 -18.56 22.78
CA GLU A 80 31.29 -18.75 24.23
C GLU A 80 31.56 -20.22 24.61
N LEU A 81 30.97 -21.18 23.86
CA LEU A 81 31.22 -22.61 24.08
C LEU A 81 32.69 -22.99 23.82
N GLN A 82 33.30 -22.44 22.75
CA GLN A 82 34.72 -22.61 22.42
C GLN A 82 35.64 -22.04 23.52
N ALA A 83 35.31 -20.88 24.09
CA ALA A 83 36.04 -20.31 25.24
C ALA A 83 36.01 -21.25 26.47
N LYS A 84 34.85 -21.88 26.76
CA LYS A 84 34.71 -22.86 27.85
C LYS A 84 35.58 -24.10 27.62
N VAL A 85 35.73 -24.57 26.36
CA VAL A 85 36.67 -25.67 26.02
C VAL A 85 38.11 -25.26 26.33
N GLN A 86 38.52 -24.05 25.98
CA GLN A 86 39.86 -23.52 26.22
C GLN A 86 40.17 -23.37 27.73
N GLU A 87 39.19 -22.88 28.49
CA GLU A 87 39.34 -22.73 29.96
C GLU A 87 39.44 -24.05 30.70
N ALA A 88 38.63 -25.03 30.25
CA ALA A 88 38.60 -26.34 30.89
C ALA A 88 39.83 -27.20 30.58
N GLY A 89 40.49 -27.01 29.43
CA GLY A 89 41.67 -27.74 29.01
C GLY A 89 41.49 -29.26 28.85
N THR A 90 40.23 -29.72 28.75
CA THR A 90 39.85 -31.15 28.68
C THR A 90 38.95 -31.38 27.45
N ASP A 91 38.76 -32.68 27.11
CA ASP A 91 37.91 -33.09 25.99
C ASP A 91 36.49 -32.55 26.15
N PRO A 92 35.95 -31.84 25.16
CA PRO A 92 34.56 -31.30 25.17
C PRO A 92 33.48 -32.36 25.42
N CYS A 93 33.71 -33.60 25.06
CA CYS A 93 32.82 -34.73 25.34
C CYS A 93 32.72 -35.08 26.84
N SER A 94 33.72 -34.67 27.66
CA SER A 94 33.74 -34.95 29.11
C SER A 94 33.10 -33.84 29.97
N ILE A 95 32.76 -32.70 29.37
CA ILE A 95 32.20 -31.55 30.08
C ILE A 95 30.67 -31.58 29.90
N VAL A 96 29.92 -31.71 30.99
CA VAL A 96 28.46 -31.72 31.03
C VAL A 96 27.98 -30.34 31.46
N LEU A 97 27.06 -29.74 30.68
CA LEU A 97 26.42 -28.47 30.96
C LEU A 97 25.26 -28.64 31.95
N ASP A 98 24.74 -27.55 32.48
CA ASP A 98 23.63 -27.50 33.43
C ASP A 98 22.33 -28.16 32.94
N ASP A 99 22.15 -28.21 31.60
CA ASP A 99 21.01 -28.89 30.94
C ASP A 99 21.22 -30.38 30.69
N GLY A 100 22.35 -30.93 31.13
CA GLY A 100 22.69 -32.36 31.02
C GLY A 100 23.28 -32.79 29.69
N LYS A 101 23.52 -31.89 28.74
CA LYS A 101 24.19 -32.15 27.47
C LYS A 101 25.70 -32.02 27.61
N THR A 102 26.45 -32.76 26.76
CA THR A 102 27.88 -32.52 26.68
C THR A 102 28.18 -31.18 25.95
N LEU A 103 29.31 -30.58 26.27
CA LEU A 103 29.75 -29.37 25.58
C LEU A 103 29.94 -29.63 24.07
N ALA A 104 30.39 -30.81 23.69
CA ALA A 104 30.49 -31.25 22.29
C ALA A 104 29.12 -31.29 21.58
N ASP A 105 28.08 -31.83 22.25
CA ASP A 105 26.72 -31.86 21.69
C ASP A 105 26.17 -30.46 21.52
N ALA A 106 26.37 -29.58 22.50
CA ALA A 106 25.92 -28.18 22.43
C ALA A 106 26.63 -27.42 21.29
N MET A 107 27.92 -27.65 21.06
CA MET A 107 28.66 -27.06 19.92
C MET A 107 28.11 -27.58 18.59
N ALA A 108 27.91 -28.92 18.47
CA ALA A 108 27.37 -29.52 17.24
C ALA A 108 25.94 -29.03 16.92
N GLU A 109 25.07 -28.87 17.95
CA GLU A 109 23.73 -28.29 17.76
C GLU A 109 23.82 -26.81 17.29
N THR A 110 24.75 -26.04 17.86
CA THR A 110 24.95 -24.63 17.50
C THR A 110 25.49 -24.49 16.08
N GLU A 111 26.47 -25.32 15.68
CA GLU A 111 26.98 -25.38 14.30
C GLU A 111 25.89 -25.76 13.31
N LYS A 112 25.04 -26.72 13.63
CA LYS A 112 23.89 -27.11 12.80
C LYS A 112 22.86 -25.98 12.67
N ALA A 113 22.64 -25.21 13.76
CA ALA A 113 21.77 -24.01 13.70
C ALA A 113 22.37 -22.94 12.80
N MET A 114 23.70 -22.73 12.87
CA MET A 114 24.40 -21.80 11.96
C MET A 114 24.30 -22.23 10.51
N GLU A 115 24.51 -23.52 10.22
CA GLU A 115 24.39 -24.05 8.85
C GLU A 115 22.96 -23.88 8.31
N LYS A 116 21.95 -24.18 9.13
CA LYS A 116 20.54 -23.96 8.77
C LYS A 116 20.25 -22.49 8.49
N ALA A 117 20.71 -21.58 9.34
CA ALA A 117 20.54 -20.15 9.13
C ALA A 117 21.25 -19.67 7.85
N LYS A 118 22.47 -20.16 7.59
CA LYS A 118 23.23 -19.84 6.38
C LYS A 118 22.50 -20.28 5.12
N ARG A 119 21.91 -21.47 5.08
CA ARG A 119 21.10 -21.95 3.93
C ARG A 119 19.93 -21.01 3.63
N VAL A 120 19.27 -20.46 4.67
CA VAL A 120 18.18 -19.50 4.48
C VAL A 120 18.72 -18.15 3.97
N MET A 121 19.88 -17.71 4.46
CA MET A 121 20.53 -16.48 3.99
C MET A 121 20.94 -16.59 2.51
N ASP A 122 21.37 -17.78 2.08
CA ASP A 122 21.83 -18.05 0.70
C ASP A 122 20.66 -18.38 -0.27
N PHE A 123 19.41 -18.44 0.22
CA PHE A 123 18.23 -18.73 -0.60
C PHE A 123 17.99 -17.65 -1.65
N LYS A 124 17.87 -18.03 -2.94
CA LYS A 124 17.72 -17.11 -4.05
C LYS A 124 16.25 -16.95 -4.48
N PRO A 125 15.66 -15.74 -4.37
CA PRO A 125 14.40 -15.43 -5.04
C PRO A 125 14.67 -15.26 -6.54
N ILE A 126 14.09 -16.11 -7.38
CA ILE A 126 14.21 -16.03 -8.84
C ILE A 126 12.97 -15.36 -9.38
N ILE A 127 13.14 -14.14 -9.88
CA ILE A 127 12.03 -13.33 -10.41
C ILE A 127 11.78 -13.76 -11.86
N GLY A 128 10.53 -14.03 -12.19
CA GLY A 128 10.13 -14.44 -13.52
C GLY A 128 8.67 -14.15 -13.85
N CYS A 129 8.27 -14.58 -15.03
CA CYS A 129 6.89 -14.51 -15.53
C CYS A 129 6.71 -15.61 -16.58
N GLU A 130 5.59 -16.33 -16.53
CA GLU A 130 5.13 -17.13 -17.66
C GLU A 130 4.39 -16.22 -18.62
N MET A 131 5.05 -15.80 -19.69
CA MET A 131 4.55 -14.85 -20.67
C MET A 131 3.70 -15.54 -21.73
N TYR A 132 2.84 -14.76 -22.37
CA TYR A 132 2.13 -15.16 -23.58
C TYR A 132 2.85 -14.54 -24.79
N CYS A 133 3.56 -15.36 -25.59
CA CYS A 133 4.21 -14.93 -26.82
C CYS A 133 3.22 -15.00 -27.99
N ALA A 134 2.93 -13.89 -28.63
CA ALA A 134 2.00 -13.83 -29.75
C ALA A 134 2.44 -14.76 -30.90
N ARG A 135 1.48 -15.43 -31.56
CA ARG A 135 1.77 -16.34 -32.67
C ARG A 135 2.19 -15.62 -33.93
N ARG A 136 1.75 -14.37 -34.08
CA ARG A 136 2.16 -13.44 -35.15
C ARG A 136 2.85 -12.23 -34.48
N THR A 137 2.22 -11.09 -34.45
CA THR A 137 2.70 -9.95 -33.68
C THR A 137 1.74 -9.62 -32.52
N LYS A 138 2.22 -8.94 -31.49
CA LYS A 138 1.38 -8.51 -30.37
C LYS A 138 0.27 -7.54 -30.78
N PHE A 139 0.40 -6.89 -31.95
CA PHE A 139 -0.60 -5.97 -32.49
C PHE A 139 -1.74 -6.66 -33.26
N ASP A 140 -1.55 -7.91 -33.67
CA ASP A 140 -2.57 -8.68 -34.37
C ASP A 140 -3.71 -9.08 -33.43
N LYS A 141 -4.97 -8.73 -33.80
CA LYS A 141 -6.16 -8.92 -32.96
C LYS A 141 -7.38 -9.42 -33.75
N THR A 142 -7.15 -10.05 -34.89
CA THR A 142 -8.23 -10.39 -35.84
C THR A 142 -8.61 -11.86 -35.83
N LEU A 143 -7.68 -12.77 -35.62
CA LEU A 143 -7.90 -14.21 -35.65
C LEU A 143 -8.19 -14.79 -34.26
N LYS A 144 -8.82 -15.97 -34.23
CA LYS A 144 -9.07 -16.69 -32.99
C LYS A 144 -7.77 -17.00 -32.24
N GLU A 145 -6.75 -17.34 -32.97
CA GLU A 145 -5.39 -17.64 -32.45
C GLU A 145 -4.69 -16.43 -31.86
N ASP A 146 -5.05 -15.19 -32.23
CA ASP A 146 -4.52 -13.96 -31.64
C ASP A 146 -5.04 -13.70 -30.21
N ARG A 147 -6.09 -14.40 -29.76
CA ARG A 147 -6.70 -14.19 -28.43
C ARG A 147 -5.80 -14.60 -27.26
N SER A 148 -4.77 -15.41 -27.56
CA SER A 148 -3.78 -15.87 -26.59
C SER A 148 -2.42 -15.93 -27.27
N GLY A 149 -1.36 -16.33 -26.54
CA GLY A 149 -0.04 -16.58 -27.07
C GLY A 149 0.47 -17.96 -26.71
N TRP A 150 1.65 -18.31 -27.19
CA TRP A 150 2.41 -19.45 -26.69
C TRP A 150 2.93 -19.12 -25.29
N HIS A 151 2.84 -20.07 -24.38
CA HIS A 151 3.44 -19.91 -23.05
C HIS A 151 4.97 -19.92 -23.16
N LEU A 152 5.62 -19.05 -22.41
CA LEU A 152 7.07 -18.90 -22.38
C LEU A 152 7.50 -18.49 -20.99
N VAL A 153 8.31 -19.30 -20.32
CA VAL A 153 8.85 -18.92 -19.00
C VAL A 153 10.08 -18.06 -19.20
N VAL A 154 10.08 -16.88 -18.59
CA VAL A 154 11.17 -15.90 -18.66
C VAL A 154 11.59 -15.54 -17.24
N LEU A 155 12.87 -15.73 -16.93
CA LEU A 155 13.47 -15.45 -15.62
C LEU A 155 14.50 -14.34 -15.73
N ALA A 156 14.54 -13.47 -14.74
CA ALA A 156 15.56 -12.42 -14.62
C ALA A 156 16.83 -12.98 -13.95
N LYS A 157 17.94 -12.97 -14.66
CA LYS A 157 19.24 -13.46 -14.19
C LYS A 157 19.90 -12.45 -13.23
N ASN A 158 19.75 -11.16 -13.53
CA ASN A 158 20.35 -10.05 -12.80
C ASN A 158 19.47 -8.80 -12.89
N GLU A 159 19.95 -7.68 -12.38
CA GLU A 159 19.22 -6.41 -12.37
C GLU A 159 18.84 -5.94 -13.78
N VAL A 160 19.73 -6.07 -14.77
CA VAL A 160 19.42 -5.75 -16.18
C VAL A 160 18.28 -6.63 -16.70
N GLY A 161 18.33 -7.93 -16.41
CA GLY A 161 17.27 -8.88 -16.75
C GLY A 161 15.93 -8.53 -16.06
N TYR A 162 15.97 -8.09 -14.81
CA TYR A 162 14.76 -7.62 -14.12
C TYR A 162 14.12 -6.44 -14.83
N HIS A 163 14.90 -5.40 -15.18
CA HIS A 163 14.36 -4.24 -15.91
C HIS A 163 13.86 -4.60 -17.32
N ASN A 164 14.54 -5.50 -18.01
CA ASN A 164 14.09 -5.99 -19.31
C ASN A 164 12.80 -6.81 -19.20
N LEU A 165 12.64 -7.63 -18.15
CA LEU A 165 11.40 -8.36 -17.88
C LEU A 165 10.24 -7.39 -17.57
N VAL A 166 10.50 -6.35 -16.78
CA VAL A 166 9.53 -5.28 -16.51
C VAL A 166 9.04 -4.64 -17.81
N LYS A 167 9.95 -4.31 -18.73
CA LYS A 167 9.62 -3.76 -20.07
C LYS A 167 8.76 -4.72 -20.87
N LEU A 168 9.15 -5.99 -20.96
CA LEU A 168 8.41 -7.02 -21.69
C LEU A 168 6.98 -7.19 -21.17
N VAL A 169 6.83 -7.35 -19.86
CA VAL A 169 5.51 -7.54 -19.20
C VAL A 169 4.66 -6.27 -19.38
N SER A 170 5.25 -5.10 -19.20
CA SER A 170 4.52 -3.83 -19.33
C SER A 170 4.00 -3.60 -20.75
N ARG A 171 4.85 -3.83 -21.77
CA ARG A 171 4.45 -3.73 -23.17
C ARG A 171 3.39 -4.75 -23.55
N ALA A 172 3.48 -5.96 -22.98
CA ALA A 172 2.44 -6.99 -23.18
C ALA A 172 1.06 -6.51 -22.71
N TRP A 173 0.99 -5.78 -21.61
CA TRP A 173 -0.25 -5.21 -21.07
C TRP A 173 -0.71 -3.97 -21.83
N VAL A 174 0.18 -3.03 -22.11
CA VAL A 174 -0.18 -1.74 -22.72
C VAL A 174 -0.47 -1.90 -24.21
N ASP A 175 0.43 -2.54 -24.95
CA ASP A 175 0.38 -2.65 -26.41
C ASP A 175 -0.27 -3.95 -26.88
N GLY A 176 0.10 -5.05 -26.24
CA GLY A 176 -0.18 -6.42 -26.70
C GLY A 176 -1.46 -7.06 -26.15
N PHE A 177 -2.23 -6.37 -25.29
CA PHE A 177 -3.40 -6.97 -24.66
C PHE A 177 -4.52 -7.26 -25.64
N TYR A 178 -4.84 -8.57 -25.78
CA TYR A 178 -6.04 -9.06 -26.47
C TYR A 178 -6.48 -10.38 -25.81
N MET A 179 -7.43 -10.31 -24.90
CA MET A 179 -7.84 -11.37 -23.96
C MET A 179 -6.76 -11.79 -22.96
N LYS A 180 -5.50 -11.77 -23.35
CA LYS A 180 -4.30 -11.99 -22.54
C LYS A 180 -3.25 -10.94 -22.89
N PRO A 181 -2.34 -10.59 -21.94
CA PRO A 181 -1.22 -9.70 -22.24
C PRO A 181 -0.16 -10.46 -23.03
N ARG A 182 0.11 -10.05 -24.27
CA ARG A 182 1.00 -10.76 -25.18
C ARG A 182 2.26 -9.94 -25.51
N THR A 183 3.40 -10.56 -25.31
CA THR A 183 4.66 -10.14 -25.93
C THR A 183 4.79 -10.74 -27.32
N ASP A 184 5.84 -10.41 -28.06
CA ASP A 184 6.22 -11.04 -29.32
C ASP A 184 7.72 -11.23 -29.47
N LYS A 185 8.14 -11.91 -30.54
CA LYS A 185 9.56 -12.18 -30.81
C LYS A 185 10.38 -10.90 -31.01
N ALA A 186 9.78 -9.82 -31.50
CA ALA A 186 10.46 -8.54 -31.68
C ALA A 186 10.82 -7.89 -30.33
N ASP A 187 9.87 -7.88 -29.37
CA ASP A 187 10.16 -7.39 -28.02
C ASP A 187 11.17 -8.29 -27.30
N LEU A 188 11.05 -9.62 -27.43
CA LEU A 188 12.00 -10.56 -26.82
C LEU A 188 13.44 -10.34 -27.35
N GLU A 189 13.60 -10.01 -28.63
CA GLU A 189 14.92 -9.70 -29.20
C GLU A 189 15.47 -8.37 -28.69
N GLN A 190 14.61 -7.36 -28.54
CA GLN A 190 15.00 -6.04 -28.03
C GLN A 190 15.44 -6.07 -26.56
N PHE A 191 14.77 -6.86 -25.72
CA PHE A 191 14.96 -6.89 -24.27
C PHE A 191 15.55 -8.20 -23.75
N LYS A 192 16.32 -8.91 -24.55
CA LYS A 192 16.85 -10.25 -24.23
C LYS A 192 17.95 -10.29 -23.17
N GLU A 193 18.67 -9.18 -22.96
CA GLU A 193 19.83 -9.14 -22.08
C GLU A 193 19.45 -9.45 -20.61
N GLY A 194 20.24 -10.29 -19.95
CA GLY A 194 20.02 -10.68 -18.55
C GLY A 194 18.83 -11.61 -18.31
N LEU A 195 18.24 -12.19 -19.36
CA LEU A 195 17.11 -13.11 -19.27
C LEU A 195 17.52 -14.56 -19.47
N ILE A 196 16.88 -15.46 -18.74
CA ILE A 196 16.89 -16.91 -18.96
C ILE A 196 15.50 -17.30 -19.43
N VAL A 197 15.42 -18.12 -20.47
CA VAL A 197 14.14 -18.48 -21.11
C VAL A 197 13.99 -20.01 -21.19
N SER A 198 12.77 -20.52 -20.94
CA SER A 198 12.45 -21.94 -21.19
C SER A 198 11.19 -22.10 -22.03
N SER A 199 11.05 -23.30 -22.64
CA SER A 199 9.98 -23.64 -23.59
C SER A 199 8.58 -23.75 -22.96
N ALA A 200 8.46 -23.60 -21.65
CA ALA A 200 7.25 -23.69 -20.85
C ALA A 200 6.53 -25.06 -20.93
N CYS A 201 5.25 -25.07 -20.52
CA CYS A 201 4.39 -26.27 -20.45
C CYS A 201 3.85 -26.69 -21.83
N LEU A 202 2.81 -27.54 -21.86
CA LEU A 202 2.09 -27.95 -23.10
C LEU A 202 1.51 -26.75 -23.89
N GLY A 203 1.40 -25.58 -23.26
CA GLY A 203 0.99 -24.32 -23.89
C GLY A 203 2.09 -23.64 -24.69
N GLY A 204 3.35 -24.08 -24.59
CA GLY A 204 4.51 -23.49 -25.27
C GLY A 204 4.54 -23.72 -26.77
N GLU A 205 5.32 -22.90 -27.52
CA GLU A 205 5.45 -22.98 -28.98
C GLU A 205 5.96 -24.34 -29.42
N ILE A 206 7.07 -24.79 -28.82
CA ILE A 206 7.75 -26.02 -29.23
C ILE A 206 6.91 -27.25 -28.89
N PRO A 207 6.41 -27.46 -27.65
CA PRO A 207 5.53 -28.58 -27.34
C PRO A 207 4.29 -28.66 -28.26
N ARG A 208 3.65 -27.52 -28.56
CA ARG A 208 2.47 -27.49 -29.43
C ARG A 208 2.78 -27.92 -30.86
N LYS A 209 3.88 -27.44 -31.44
CA LYS A 209 4.31 -27.84 -32.77
C LYS A 209 4.62 -29.34 -32.85
N LEU A 210 5.33 -29.89 -31.85
CA LEU A 210 5.60 -31.34 -31.75
C LEU A 210 4.32 -32.17 -31.66
N LEU A 211 3.32 -31.72 -30.89
CA LEU A 211 2.04 -32.42 -30.75
C LEU A 211 1.20 -32.39 -32.03
N THR A 212 1.32 -31.37 -32.86
CA THR A 212 0.66 -31.27 -34.16
C THR A 212 1.42 -31.91 -35.31
N GLY A 213 2.63 -32.43 -35.03
CA GLY A 213 3.47 -33.09 -36.03
C GLY A 213 4.33 -32.15 -36.87
N ASP A 214 4.46 -30.89 -36.47
CA ASP A 214 5.28 -29.86 -37.08
C ASP A 214 6.69 -29.91 -36.46
N GLU A 215 7.43 -30.96 -36.76
CA GLU A 215 8.81 -31.16 -36.23
C GLU A 215 9.79 -30.10 -36.76
N GLU A 216 9.67 -29.70 -38.03
CA GLU A 216 10.52 -28.68 -38.65
C GLU A 216 10.29 -27.31 -38.02
N GLY A 217 9.05 -26.88 -37.87
CA GLY A 217 8.73 -25.64 -37.21
C GLY A 217 9.08 -25.62 -35.71
N ALA A 218 9.06 -26.79 -35.05
CA ALA A 218 9.54 -26.90 -33.66
C ALA A 218 11.06 -26.70 -33.59
N GLU A 219 11.83 -27.28 -34.51
CA GLU A 219 13.26 -27.10 -34.60
C GLU A 219 13.65 -25.66 -34.93
N GLU A 220 12.99 -25.02 -35.89
CA GLU A 220 13.17 -23.61 -36.24
C GLU A 220 12.95 -22.70 -34.99
N ALA A 221 11.89 -22.98 -34.22
CA ALA A 221 11.62 -22.23 -33.00
C ALA A 221 12.73 -22.43 -31.94
N VAL A 222 13.20 -23.65 -31.71
CA VAL A 222 14.33 -23.91 -30.79
C VAL A 222 15.57 -23.17 -31.22
N MET A 223 15.90 -23.20 -32.52
CA MET A 223 17.08 -22.50 -33.06
C MET A 223 16.94 -20.99 -32.93
N TRP A 224 15.75 -20.43 -33.16
CA TRP A 224 15.48 -19.01 -32.96
C TRP A 224 15.81 -18.55 -31.54
N PHE A 225 15.36 -19.30 -30.53
CA PHE A 225 15.63 -18.99 -29.12
C PHE A 225 17.12 -19.21 -28.78
N LYS A 226 17.71 -20.30 -29.24
CA LYS A 226 19.12 -20.61 -28.99
C LYS A 226 20.06 -19.55 -29.54
N GLU A 227 19.81 -19.04 -30.76
CA GLU A 227 20.63 -18.01 -31.38
C GLU A 227 20.60 -16.68 -30.58
N ARG A 228 19.52 -16.38 -29.85
CA ARG A 228 19.32 -15.13 -29.11
C ARG A 228 19.69 -15.21 -27.65
N PHE A 229 19.46 -16.35 -27.03
CA PHE A 229 19.69 -16.55 -25.61
C PHE A 229 20.89 -17.46 -25.30
N GLY A 230 21.41 -18.16 -26.28
CA GLY A 230 22.61 -19.01 -26.13
C GLY A 230 22.43 -20.07 -25.02
N GLU A 231 23.34 -20.06 -24.07
CA GLU A 231 23.33 -20.97 -22.90
C GLU A 231 22.25 -20.60 -21.85
N ASP A 232 21.50 -19.53 -22.03
CA ASP A 232 20.40 -19.11 -21.17
C ASP A 232 19.04 -19.54 -21.74
N TYR A 233 19.02 -20.44 -22.75
CA TYR A 233 17.80 -21.06 -23.26
C TYR A 233 17.74 -22.55 -22.89
N TYR A 234 16.57 -22.99 -22.39
CA TYR A 234 16.35 -24.37 -21.93
C TYR A 234 15.04 -24.93 -22.48
N LEU A 235 15.02 -26.26 -22.69
CA LEU A 235 13.78 -27.00 -22.97
C LEU A 235 13.22 -27.53 -21.66
N GLU A 236 11.92 -27.45 -21.49
CA GLU A 236 11.22 -27.76 -20.24
C GLU A 236 10.43 -29.06 -20.35
N LEU A 237 10.70 -30.00 -19.45
CA LEU A 237 10.05 -31.31 -19.38
C LEU A 237 9.11 -31.33 -18.18
N GLN A 238 7.89 -31.83 -18.37
CA GLN A 238 6.89 -31.99 -17.31
C GLN A 238 6.31 -33.41 -17.33
N ARG A 239 5.98 -33.93 -16.14
CA ARG A 239 5.39 -35.27 -15.97
C ARG A 239 4.33 -35.23 -14.88
N HIS A 240 3.06 -35.23 -15.28
CA HIS A 240 1.89 -35.23 -14.41
C HIS A 240 1.15 -36.57 -14.49
N GLU A 241 1.84 -37.65 -14.15
CA GLU A 241 1.23 -38.98 -14.12
C GLU A 241 0.26 -39.11 -12.94
N VAL A 242 -0.97 -39.45 -13.24
CA VAL A 242 -2.02 -39.65 -12.22
C VAL A 242 -2.16 -41.14 -11.91
N LYS A 243 -2.15 -41.49 -10.61
CA LYS A 243 -2.25 -42.91 -10.17
C LYS A 243 -3.61 -43.54 -10.55
N ASP A 244 -4.68 -42.78 -10.66
CA ASP A 244 -6.00 -43.26 -11.09
C ASP A 244 -6.16 -43.12 -12.60
N PRO A 245 -6.09 -44.24 -13.37
CA PRO A 245 -6.21 -44.19 -14.81
C PRO A 245 -7.63 -43.83 -15.30
N ALA A 246 -8.64 -43.83 -14.42
CA ALA A 246 -10.02 -43.44 -14.77
C ALA A 246 -10.19 -41.92 -14.86
N GLN A 247 -9.30 -41.14 -14.26
CA GLN A 247 -9.35 -39.67 -14.32
C GLN A 247 -9.20 -39.21 -15.79
N ARG A 248 -10.11 -38.33 -16.22
CA ARG A 248 -10.09 -37.76 -17.57
C ARG A 248 -8.78 -37.04 -17.87
N ALA A 249 -8.25 -36.22 -16.90
CA ALA A 249 -7.00 -35.49 -17.04
C ALA A 249 -5.78 -36.41 -17.28
N ASN A 250 -5.76 -37.61 -16.71
CA ASN A 250 -4.69 -38.58 -16.95
C ASN A 250 -4.62 -39.04 -18.41
N ARG A 251 -5.79 -39.14 -19.09
CA ARG A 251 -5.84 -39.49 -20.52
C ARG A 251 -5.56 -38.32 -21.45
N GLU A 252 -5.82 -37.11 -21.01
CA GLU A 252 -5.73 -35.91 -21.84
C GLU A 252 -4.41 -35.16 -21.65
N THR A 253 -3.77 -35.22 -20.48
CA THR A 253 -2.56 -34.44 -20.14
C THR A 253 -1.29 -35.26 -20.21
N TYR A 254 -1.18 -36.34 -19.44
CA TYR A 254 0.05 -37.10 -19.33
C TYR A 254 0.54 -37.74 -20.65
N PRO A 255 -0.30 -38.36 -21.47
CA PRO A 255 0.12 -38.89 -22.77
C PRO A 255 0.62 -37.78 -23.73
N LEU A 256 0.08 -36.58 -23.65
CA LEU A 256 0.55 -35.45 -24.43
C LEU A 256 1.91 -34.99 -23.93
N GLN A 257 2.11 -34.95 -22.62
CA GLN A 257 3.42 -34.64 -22.04
C GLN A 257 4.47 -35.67 -22.42
N GLN A 258 4.16 -36.97 -22.39
CA GLN A 258 5.08 -38.03 -22.84
C GLN A 258 5.50 -37.81 -24.31
N LYS A 259 4.55 -37.62 -25.21
CA LYS A 259 4.82 -37.36 -26.63
C LYS A 259 5.66 -36.08 -26.84
N ALA A 260 5.31 -34.99 -26.13
CA ALA A 260 6.06 -33.74 -26.21
C ALA A 260 7.49 -33.92 -25.66
N ASN A 261 7.66 -34.57 -24.51
CA ASN A 261 8.98 -34.84 -23.89
C ASN A 261 9.91 -35.66 -24.80
N GLU A 262 9.41 -36.68 -25.47
CA GLU A 262 10.18 -37.43 -26.45
C GLU A 262 10.70 -36.53 -27.59
N GLY A 263 9.86 -35.64 -28.11
CA GLY A 263 10.23 -34.66 -29.12
C GLY A 263 11.24 -33.64 -28.61
N LEU A 264 11.01 -33.11 -27.39
CA LEU A 264 11.92 -32.16 -26.73
C LEU A 264 13.30 -32.75 -26.50
N LEU A 265 13.41 -33.99 -26.02
CA LEU A 265 14.69 -34.68 -25.83
C LEU A 265 15.43 -34.91 -27.16
N ARG A 266 14.69 -35.25 -28.25
CA ARG A 266 15.28 -35.32 -29.59
C ARG A 266 15.87 -33.99 -30.05
N LEU A 267 15.08 -32.89 -29.88
CA LEU A 267 15.52 -31.55 -30.23
C LEU A 267 16.65 -31.05 -29.34
N ALA A 268 16.64 -31.37 -28.04
CA ALA A 268 17.72 -31.05 -27.11
C ALA A 268 19.06 -31.60 -27.64
N LYS A 269 19.07 -32.88 -28.01
CA LYS A 269 20.26 -33.54 -28.57
C LYS A 269 20.65 -32.98 -29.96
N LYS A 270 19.69 -32.76 -30.83
CA LYS A 270 19.93 -32.31 -32.20
C LYS A 270 20.43 -30.87 -32.24
N CYS A 271 19.80 -29.99 -31.47
CA CYS A 271 20.13 -28.56 -31.43
C CYS A 271 21.21 -28.21 -30.39
N GLY A 272 21.62 -29.15 -29.53
CA GLY A 272 22.59 -28.88 -28.45
C GLY A 272 22.06 -27.89 -27.41
N VAL A 273 20.78 -28.01 -27.02
CA VAL A 273 20.13 -27.22 -25.98
C VAL A 273 19.94 -28.07 -24.75
N LYS A 274 20.25 -27.51 -23.58
CA LYS A 274 20.02 -28.19 -22.30
C LYS A 274 18.53 -28.24 -21.96
N TYR A 275 18.16 -29.15 -21.07
CA TYR A 275 16.78 -29.30 -20.63
C TYR A 275 16.69 -29.33 -19.11
N ILE A 276 15.56 -28.87 -18.59
CA ILE A 276 15.19 -28.85 -17.17
C ILE A 276 13.89 -29.62 -16.97
N CYS A 277 13.65 -30.06 -15.74
CA CYS A 277 12.32 -30.51 -15.35
C CYS A 277 11.62 -29.47 -14.48
N THR A 278 10.30 -29.35 -14.63
CA THR A 278 9.45 -28.51 -13.79
C THR A 278 8.16 -29.23 -13.44
N ASN A 279 7.39 -28.68 -12.51
CA ASN A 279 6.09 -29.24 -12.15
C ASN A 279 4.94 -28.27 -12.38
N ASP A 280 5.19 -27.07 -12.91
CA ASP A 280 4.15 -26.08 -13.19
C ASP A 280 3.19 -25.91 -12.00
N ALA A 281 3.79 -25.61 -10.82
CA ALA A 281 3.08 -25.67 -9.55
C ALA A 281 2.06 -24.54 -9.41
N HIS A 282 0.78 -24.88 -9.15
CA HIS A 282 -0.33 -23.95 -9.00
C HIS A 282 -0.89 -23.90 -7.57
N PHE A 283 -0.56 -24.89 -6.76
CA PHE A 283 -0.96 -24.99 -5.36
C PHE A 283 0.15 -25.62 -4.50
N VAL A 284 0.05 -25.44 -3.19
CA VAL A 284 1.17 -25.77 -2.29
C VAL A 284 1.24 -27.27 -1.98
N ASP A 285 0.14 -27.87 -1.55
CA ASP A 285 0.08 -29.26 -1.09
C ASP A 285 -0.94 -30.06 -1.91
N GLU A 286 -0.74 -31.38 -2.02
CA GLU A 286 -1.62 -32.29 -2.75
C GLU A 286 -3.08 -32.14 -2.33
N ASP A 287 -3.34 -31.95 -1.03
CA ASP A 287 -4.68 -31.73 -0.46
C ASP A 287 -5.40 -30.48 -0.97
N ASN A 288 -4.68 -29.56 -1.59
CA ASN A 288 -5.26 -28.33 -2.16
C ASN A 288 -5.84 -28.56 -3.58
N SER A 289 -5.64 -29.70 -4.18
CA SER A 289 -6.02 -30.00 -5.56
C SER A 289 -7.51 -29.81 -5.85
N GLU A 290 -8.39 -30.19 -4.92
CA GLU A 290 -9.84 -30.00 -5.08
C GLU A 290 -10.24 -28.54 -4.98
N ALA A 291 -9.63 -27.78 -4.04
CA ALA A 291 -9.85 -26.34 -3.93
C ALA A 291 -9.37 -25.59 -5.18
N HIS A 292 -8.26 -26.02 -5.76
CA HIS A 292 -7.75 -25.51 -7.04
C HIS A 292 -8.72 -25.80 -8.18
N ASP A 293 -9.28 -26.99 -8.28
CA ASP A 293 -10.29 -27.36 -9.28
C ASP A 293 -11.54 -26.45 -9.19
N LEU A 294 -11.97 -26.10 -7.97
CA LEU A 294 -13.06 -25.13 -7.77
C LEU A 294 -12.67 -23.72 -8.26
N LEU A 295 -11.42 -23.33 -8.06
CA LEU A 295 -10.90 -22.03 -8.54
C LEU A 295 -10.96 -21.97 -10.08
N ILE A 296 -10.59 -23.05 -10.76
CA ILE A 296 -10.70 -23.17 -12.23
C ILE A 296 -12.16 -23.09 -12.68
N CYS A 297 -13.09 -23.69 -11.95
CA CYS A 297 -14.51 -23.55 -12.21
C CYS A 297 -15.00 -22.10 -12.09
N LEU A 298 -14.49 -21.36 -11.07
CA LEU A 298 -14.77 -19.92 -10.91
C LEU A 298 -14.25 -19.11 -12.09
N SER A 299 -13.00 -19.38 -12.51
CA SER A 299 -12.33 -18.71 -13.63
C SER A 299 -13.07 -18.90 -14.97
N THR A 300 -13.53 -20.12 -15.23
CA THR A 300 -14.16 -20.50 -16.49
C THR A 300 -15.70 -20.42 -16.48
N ASN A 301 -16.28 -19.98 -15.35
CA ASN A 301 -17.72 -19.89 -15.11
C ASN A 301 -18.47 -21.21 -15.34
N HIS A 302 -17.90 -22.31 -14.86
CA HIS A 302 -18.48 -23.65 -14.87
C HIS A 302 -18.84 -24.13 -13.46
N PHE A 303 -19.66 -25.16 -13.39
CA PHE A 303 -19.91 -25.94 -12.18
C PHE A 303 -18.99 -27.18 -12.15
N VAL A 304 -18.73 -27.71 -10.96
CA VAL A 304 -17.93 -28.95 -10.82
C VAL A 304 -18.56 -30.12 -11.56
N SER A 305 -19.90 -30.15 -11.66
CA SER A 305 -20.66 -31.19 -12.36
C SER A 305 -20.57 -31.14 -13.91
N ASP A 306 -20.05 -30.03 -14.47
CA ASP A 306 -19.98 -29.86 -15.93
C ASP A 306 -18.93 -30.79 -16.55
N GLN A 307 -19.33 -31.59 -17.50
CA GLN A 307 -18.49 -32.59 -18.15
C GLN A 307 -17.48 -31.99 -19.15
N SER A 308 -17.79 -30.83 -19.71
CA SER A 308 -16.99 -30.18 -20.78
C SER A 308 -16.00 -29.12 -20.25
N ARG A 309 -15.91 -28.96 -18.94
CA ARG A 309 -15.05 -27.96 -18.32
C ARG A 309 -13.55 -28.28 -18.41
N MET A 310 -12.72 -27.27 -18.28
CA MET A 310 -11.26 -27.42 -18.15
C MET A 310 -10.92 -28.19 -16.89
N LEU A 311 -9.95 -29.10 -16.99
CA LEU A 311 -9.41 -29.89 -15.89
C LEU A 311 -7.89 -29.82 -15.91
N TYR A 312 -7.32 -29.63 -14.72
CA TYR A 312 -5.91 -29.90 -14.46
C TYR A 312 -5.71 -31.38 -14.07
N SER A 313 -4.45 -31.83 -14.07
CA SER A 313 -4.12 -33.22 -13.72
C SER A 313 -4.22 -33.48 -12.21
N LYS A 314 -4.32 -32.43 -11.40
CA LYS A 314 -4.21 -32.44 -9.93
C LYS A 314 -2.82 -32.85 -9.43
N GLN A 315 -1.81 -32.81 -10.29
CA GLN A 315 -0.40 -33.08 -9.96
C GLN A 315 0.43 -31.81 -9.81
N GLU A 316 -0.18 -30.64 -9.96
CA GLU A 316 0.46 -29.32 -10.02
C GLU A 316 0.70 -28.74 -8.60
N TRP A 317 0.94 -29.60 -7.57
CA TRP A 317 1.38 -29.09 -6.27
C TRP A 317 2.88 -28.80 -6.25
N PHE A 318 3.29 -27.99 -5.30
CA PHE A 318 4.70 -27.68 -5.06
C PHE A 318 5.39 -28.90 -4.42
N LYS A 319 5.94 -29.78 -5.25
CA LYS A 319 6.56 -31.03 -4.86
C LYS A 319 7.90 -30.82 -4.15
N THR A 320 8.23 -31.75 -3.25
CA THR A 320 9.55 -31.82 -2.61
C THR A 320 10.63 -32.28 -3.60
N GLN A 321 11.88 -32.05 -3.28
CA GLN A 321 13.01 -32.55 -4.06
C GLN A 321 12.96 -34.09 -4.18
N ALA A 322 12.55 -34.79 -3.13
CA ALA A 322 12.42 -36.25 -3.13
C ALA A 322 11.36 -36.73 -4.14
N GLU A 323 10.20 -36.11 -4.16
CA GLU A 323 9.13 -36.40 -5.14
C GLU A 323 9.57 -36.13 -6.57
N MET A 324 10.27 -35.00 -6.82
CA MET A 324 10.80 -34.71 -8.16
C MET A 324 11.90 -35.69 -8.59
N ASN A 325 12.75 -36.12 -7.68
CA ASN A 325 13.75 -37.18 -7.93
C ASN A 325 13.10 -38.53 -8.28
N GLU A 326 11.98 -38.87 -7.64
CA GLU A 326 11.21 -40.06 -7.99
C GLU A 326 10.63 -39.99 -9.41
N ILE A 327 10.02 -38.83 -9.77
CA ILE A 327 9.40 -38.62 -11.07
C ILE A 327 10.40 -38.60 -12.23
N PHE A 328 11.58 -38.03 -12.01
CA PHE A 328 12.61 -37.84 -13.03
C PHE A 328 13.86 -38.72 -12.77
N HIS A 329 13.69 -39.84 -12.08
CA HIS A 329 14.80 -40.75 -11.74
C HIS A 329 15.60 -41.27 -12.95
N ASP A 330 14.96 -41.34 -14.10
CA ASP A 330 15.55 -41.73 -15.40
C ASP A 330 16.22 -40.61 -16.16
N LEU A 331 16.02 -39.35 -15.74
CA LEU A 331 16.57 -38.14 -16.32
C LEU A 331 17.26 -37.25 -15.27
N PRO A 332 18.31 -37.74 -14.59
CA PRO A 332 18.99 -37.01 -13.52
C PRO A 332 19.55 -35.65 -13.96
N GLU A 333 19.91 -35.51 -15.24
CA GLU A 333 20.40 -34.26 -15.82
C GLU A 333 19.35 -33.15 -15.77
N ALA A 334 18.05 -33.49 -15.97
CA ALA A 334 16.97 -32.52 -15.92
C ALA A 334 16.84 -31.88 -14.53
N LEU A 335 17.09 -32.63 -13.47
CA LEU A 335 17.12 -32.15 -12.08
C LEU A 335 18.37 -31.28 -11.85
N ALA A 336 19.56 -31.81 -12.21
CA ALA A 336 20.84 -31.13 -11.99
C ALA A 336 20.92 -29.78 -12.73
N THR A 337 20.35 -29.67 -13.93
CA THR A 337 20.33 -28.43 -14.72
C THR A 337 19.57 -27.31 -14.02
N THR A 338 18.60 -27.62 -13.12
CA THR A 338 17.91 -26.57 -12.34
C THR A 338 18.88 -25.84 -11.42
N GLN A 339 19.93 -26.51 -10.91
CA GLN A 339 20.96 -25.89 -10.08
C GLN A 339 21.88 -24.98 -10.88
N GLU A 340 22.16 -25.31 -12.15
CA GLU A 340 22.90 -24.43 -13.05
C GLU A 340 22.21 -23.09 -13.20
N ILE A 341 20.88 -23.09 -13.35
CA ILE A 341 20.11 -21.85 -13.43
C ILE A 341 20.22 -21.07 -12.12
N VAL A 342 20.10 -21.71 -10.96
CA VAL A 342 20.27 -21.04 -9.65
C VAL A 342 21.66 -20.40 -9.53
N ASP A 343 22.70 -21.07 -10.03
CA ASP A 343 24.07 -20.56 -9.98
C ASP A 343 24.25 -19.32 -10.87
N LYS A 344 23.52 -19.24 -12.00
CA LYS A 344 23.52 -18.09 -12.89
C LYS A 344 22.78 -16.86 -12.33
N ILE A 345 21.88 -17.04 -11.35
CA ILE A 345 21.15 -15.92 -10.75
C ILE A 345 22.08 -15.13 -9.84
N GLU A 346 22.23 -13.85 -10.16
CA GLU A 346 22.96 -12.88 -9.35
C GLU A 346 22.11 -12.35 -8.20
N GLU A 347 22.75 -11.80 -7.16
CA GLU A 347 22.04 -11.10 -6.09
C GLU A 347 21.87 -9.64 -6.50
N TYR A 348 20.61 -9.16 -6.52
CA TYR A 348 20.25 -7.78 -6.82
C TYR A 348 19.05 -7.35 -5.99
N SER A 349 18.82 -6.05 -5.90
CA SER A 349 17.67 -5.48 -5.21
C SER A 349 16.72 -4.84 -6.22
N ILE A 350 15.42 -4.97 -5.95
CA ILE A 350 14.36 -4.22 -6.66
C ILE A 350 13.87 -3.02 -5.84
N ASP A 351 14.52 -2.75 -4.70
CA ASP A 351 14.27 -1.60 -3.85
C ASP A 351 15.26 -0.50 -4.19
N HIS A 352 14.77 0.72 -4.28
CA HIS A 352 15.56 1.90 -4.60
C HIS A 352 15.31 3.02 -3.60
N GLY A 353 16.28 3.94 -3.51
CA GLY A 353 16.07 5.21 -2.82
C GLY A 353 15.02 6.07 -3.58
N PRO A 354 14.52 7.15 -2.95
CA PRO A 354 13.48 7.99 -3.53
C PRO A 354 13.80 8.49 -4.95
N ILE A 355 12.89 8.26 -5.88
CA ILE A 355 12.95 8.71 -7.27
C ILE A 355 12.04 9.92 -7.40
N MET A 356 12.65 11.11 -7.23
CA MET A 356 11.90 12.35 -7.28
C MET A 356 11.54 12.71 -8.72
N PRO A 357 10.27 13.00 -9.02
CA PRO A 357 9.89 13.55 -10.32
C PRO A 357 10.51 14.95 -10.52
N ASN A 358 10.79 15.33 -11.74
CA ASN A 358 11.35 16.63 -12.08
C ASN A 358 10.24 17.66 -12.25
N PHE A 359 10.38 18.80 -11.58
CA PHE A 359 9.54 19.98 -11.79
C PHE A 359 10.20 20.91 -12.82
N GLU A 360 9.47 21.40 -13.80
CA GLU A 360 9.99 22.36 -14.77
C GLU A 360 10.07 23.77 -14.15
N ILE A 361 11.30 24.20 -13.87
CA ILE A 361 11.56 25.54 -13.33
C ILE A 361 11.64 26.52 -14.52
N PRO A 362 11.02 27.72 -14.41
CA PRO A 362 11.12 28.73 -15.44
C PRO A 362 12.58 29.10 -15.74
N GLU A 363 12.98 29.14 -17.01
CA GLU A 363 14.37 29.38 -17.45
C GLU A 363 14.91 30.76 -17.01
N ASP A 364 14.02 31.76 -16.87
CA ASP A 364 14.35 33.10 -16.38
C ASP A 364 14.76 33.12 -14.90
N PHE A 365 14.40 32.10 -14.12
CA PHE A 365 14.89 31.91 -12.76
C PHE A 365 16.30 31.30 -12.72
N GLY A 366 16.57 30.33 -13.58
CA GLY A 366 17.85 29.65 -13.67
C GLY A 366 17.75 28.25 -14.26
N THR A 367 18.89 27.73 -14.68
CA THR A 367 19.03 26.38 -15.20
C THR A 367 20.07 25.60 -14.37
N GLU A 368 20.06 24.28 -14.45
CA GLU A 368 21.03 23.44 -13.76
C GLU A 368 22.47 23.78 -14.19
N ASP A 369 22.70 24.07 -15.49
CA ASP A 369 23.99 24.45 -16.01
C ASP A 369 24.46 25.79 -15.40
N SER A 370 23.58 26.78 -15.27
CA SER A 370 23.90 28.05 -14.63
C SER A 370 24.28 27.89 -13.14
N TYR A 371 23.69 26.88 -12.46
CA TYR A 371 24.02 26.54 -11.07
C TYR A 371 25.37 25.83 -10.97
N ARG A 372 25.73 24.98 -11.96
CA ARG A 372 27.06 24.33 -12.02
C ARG A 372 28.18 25.35 -12.24
N GLU A 373 27.92 26.43 -12.98
CA GLU A 373 28.88 27.53 -13.15
C GLU A 373 29.00 28.39 -11.89
N LYS A 374 27.91 28.56 -11.13
CA LYS A 374 27.84 29.49 -9.99
C LYS A 374 28.33 28.89 -8.68
N TYR A 375 28.09 27.61 -8.43
CA TYR A 375 28.35 26.93 -7.17
C TYR A 375 29.39 25.82 -7.32
N SER A 376 30.38 25.78 -6.40
CA SER A 376 31.33 24.68 -6.32
C SER A 376 30.77 23.50 -5.50
N GLU A 377 31.40 22.32 -5.62
CA GLU A 377 31.07 21.18 -4.76
C GLU A 377 31.27 21.46 -3.27
N ALA A 378 32.24 22.34 -2.92
CA ALA A 378 32.45 22.76 -1.56
C ALA A 378 31.28 23.62 -1.01
N ASP A 379 30.75 24.53 -1.85
CA ASP A 379 29.57 25.33 -1.50
C ASP A 379 28.36 24.42 -1.26
N LEU A 380 28.16 23.42 -2.11
CA LEU A 380 27.08 22.43 -1.95
C LEU A 380 27.29 21.57 -0.72
N TYR A 381 28.55 21.15 -0.45
CA TYR A 381 28.82 20.38 0.77
C TYR A 381 28.42 21.16 2.01
N ASP A 382 28.84 22.41 2.14
CA ASP A 382 28.51 23.26 3.29
C ASP A 382 27.00 23.46 3.40
N GLU A 383 26.32 23.78 2.30
CA GLU A 383 24.90 24.05 2.30
C GLU A 383 24.01 22.84 2.67
N PHE A 384 24.44 21.62 2.31
CA PHE A 384 23.67 20.41 2.57
C PHE A 384 24.02 19.68 3.87
N THR A 385 25.13 20.05 4.52
CA THR A 385 25.63 19.38 5.74
C THR A 385 25.62 20.25 6.99
N GLN A 386 25.58 21.58 6.85
CA GLN A 386 25.43 22.54 7.97
C GLN A 386 23.94 22.65 8.35
N ASP A 387 23.67 23.27 9.51
CA ASP A 387 22.31 23.63 9.89
C ASP A 387 21.80 24.89 9.15
N GLU A 388 20.58 25.30 9.41
CA GLU A 388 19.95 26.48 8.77
C GLU A 388 20.63 27.81 9.12
N ASN A 389 21.52 27.83 10.10
CA ASN A 389 22.31 29.01 10.53
C ASN A 389 23.76 28.93 10.09
N GLY A 390 24.15 27.87 9.37
CA GLY A 390 25.51 27.68 8.85
C GLY A 390 26.46 27.03 9.85
N ASN A 391 26.00 26.41 10.93
CA ASN A 391 26.84 25.69 11.87
C ASN A 391 27.11 24.26 11.43
N VAL A 392 28.34 23.79 11.63
CA VAL A 392 28.74 22.40 11.39
C VAL A 392 28.11 21.50 12.46
N VAL A 393 27.21 20.59 12.09
CA VAL A 393 26.47 19.73 13.00
C VAL A 393 26.77 18.23 12.85
N ILE A 394 27.45 17.84 11.76
CA ILE A 394 27.86 16.47 11.49
C ILE A 394 29.32 16.39 11.08
N SER A 395 29.94 15.22 11.26
CA SER A 395 31.32 14.98 10.82
C SER A 395 31.43 14.99 9.31
N ARG A 396 32.65 15.15 8.76
CA ARG A 396 32.88 15.13 7.33
C ARG A 396 32.51 13.77 6.70
N GLU A 397 32.75 12.67 7.39
CA GLU A 397 32.43 11.33 6.94
C GLU A 397 30.90 11.13 6.82
N GLU A 398 30.14 11.60 7.82
CA GLU A 398 28.67 11.59 7.80
C GLU A 398 28.12 12.50 6.71
N GLY A 399 28.75 13.65 6.47
CA GLY A 399 28.40 14.59 5.40
C GLY A 399 28.56 13.97 4.02
N GLU A 400 29.69 13.35 3.72
CA GLU A 400 29.91 12.66 2.45
C GLU A 400 28.94 11.47 2.25
N ALA A 401 28.65 10.73 3.33
CA ALA A 401 27.64 9.66 3.28
C ALA A 401 26.25 10.20 2.97
N LYS A 402 25.88 11.37 3.53
CA LYS A 402 24.61 12.05 3.25
C LYS A 402 24.51 12.48 1.78
N ILE A 403 25.56 13.09 1.24
CA ILE A 403 25.62 13.52 -0.15
C ILE A 403 25.50 12.33 -1.10
N LYS A 404 26.24 11.25 -0.83
CA LYS A 404 26.14 10.00 -1.62
C LYS A 404 24.71 9.46 -1.61
N LYS A 405 24.03 9.52 -0.47
CA LYS A 405 22.64 9.08 -0.34
C LYS A 405 21.67 9.95 -1.13
N LEU A 406 21.91 11.25 -1.27
CA LEU A 406 21.14 12.17 -2.12
C LEU A 406 21.41 11.97 -3.60
N GLY A 407 22.36 11.12 -3.98
CA GLY A 407 22.71 10.78 -5.36
C GLY A 407 23.98 11.42 -5.89
N GLY A 408 24.82 11.95 -5.00
CA GLY A 408 26.10 12.58 -5.33
C GLY A 408 25.96 14.05 -5.72
N TYR A 409 27.09 14.73 -5.89
CA TYR A 409 27.16 16.17 -6.20
C TYR A 409 26.39 16.54 -7.46
N ASP A 410 26.40 15.69 -8.48
CA ASP A 410 25.67 15.94 -9.73
C ASP A 410 24.17 16.18 -9.52
N LYS A 411 23.55 15.44 -8.60
CA LYS A 411 22.13 15.63 -8.27
C LYS A 411 21.87 16.80 -7.35
N LEU A 412 22.85 17.22 -6.55
CA LEU A 412 22.70 18.35 -5.63
C LEU A 412 22.44 19.67 -6.36
N TYR A 413 23.01 19.87 -7.54
CA TYR A 413 22.74 21.08 -8.33
C TYR A 413 21.26 21.22 -8.66
N ARG A 414 20.61 20.13 -9.05
CA ARG A 414 19.17 20.11 -9.30
C ARG A 414 18.36 20.36 -8.05
N ILE A 415 18.69 19.69 -6.96
CA ILE A 415 18.00 19.88 -5.67
C ILE A 415 18.14 21.32 -5.19
N LYS A 416 19.33 21.92 -5.35
CA LYS A 416 19.57 23.33 -4.96
C LYS A 416 18.71 24.28 -5.81
N LEU A 417 18.70 24.12 -7.12
CA LEU A 417 17.87 24.94 -8.02
C LEU A 417 16.38 24.86 -7.64
N GLU A 418 15.88 23.65 -7.38
CA GLU A 418 14.50 23.44 -6.92
C GLU A 418 14.26 24.07 -5.55
N ALA A 419 15.23 23.98 -4.62
CA ALA A 419 15.12 24.55 -3.28
C ALA A 419 15.09 26.08 -3.30
N ASP A 420 15.92 26.70 -4.14
CA ASP A 420 15.93 28.15 -4.28
C ASP A 420 14.63 28.68 -4.90
N TYR A 421 14.11 27.95 -5.89
CA TYR A 421 12.80 28.29 -6.48
C TYR A 421 11.65 28.10 -5.49
N LEU A 422 11.66 27.01 -4.73
CA LEU A 422 10.71 26.76 -3.65
C LEU A 422 10.78 27.88 -2.59
N SER A 423 11.97 28.28 -2.22
CA SER A 423 12.21 29.38 -1.26
C SER A 423 11.59 30.68 -1.75
N LYS A 424 11.82 31.05 -3.02
CA LYS A 424 11.19 32.22 -3.64
C LYS A 424 9.66 32.19 -3.51
N LEU A 425 9.03 31.11 -3.93
CA LEU A 425 7.58 30.95 -3.84
C LEU A 425 7.05 30.95 -2.41
N ALA A 426 7.80 30.31 -1.49
CA ALA A 426 7.42 30.26 -0.08
C ALA A 426 7.47 31.65 0.58
N TYR A 427 8.50 32.47 0.31
CA TYR A 427 8.57 33.83 0.83
C TYR A 427 7.54 34.77 0.20
N GLU A 428 7.27 34.66 -1.10
CA GLU A 428 6.16 35.37 -1.73
C GLU A 428 4.81 35.06 -1.04
N GLY A 429 4.57 33.79 -0.75
CA GLY A 429 3.37 33.35 -0.02
C GLY A 429 3.40 33.76 1.46
N ALA A 430 4.57 33.78 2.10
CA ALA A 430 4.71 34.21 3.49
C ALA A 430 4.36 35.71 3.65
N TYR A 431 4.86 36.56 2.76
CA TYR A 431 4.49 37.98 2.78
C TYR A 431 3.00 38.20 2.56
N TRP A 432 2.37 37.37 1.75
CA TRP A 432 0.91 37.44 1.56
C TRP A 432 0.12 36.94 2.78
N ARG A 433 0.59 35.88 3.48
CA ARG A 433 -0.09 35.27 4.64
C ARG A 433 0.12 36.07 5.94
N TYR A 434 1.35 36.49 6.20
CA TYR A 434 1.79 37.05 7.49
C TYR A 434 2.16 38.53 7.43
N GLY A 435 2.23 39.13 6.21
CA GLY A 435 2.65 40.51 6.02
C GLY A 435 4.16 40.65 5.76
N ASN A 436 4.58 41.88 5.44
CA ASN A 436 5.96 42.23 5.15
C ASN A 436 6.33 43.48 5.92
N PRO A 437 7.34 43.47 6.82
CA PRO A 437 8.27 42.34 7.12
C PRO A 437 7.59 41.22 7.93
N LEU A 438 8.20 40.03 7.88
CA LEU A 438 7.83 38.92 8.75
C LEU A 438 8.35 39.20 10.18
N ASP A 439 7.67 38.64 11.19
CA ASP A 439 8.21 38.57 12.54
C ASP A 439 9.33 37.53 12.64
N GLU A 440 10.21 37.64 13.65
CA GLU A 440 11.37 36.80 13.80
C GLU A 440 11.03 35.29 13.96
N GLU A 441 9.94 34.97 14.65
CA GLU A 441 9.53 33.59 14.89
C GLU A 441 9.04 32.93 13.60
N THR A 442 8.22 33.63 12.84
CA THR A 442 7.71 33.17 11.54
C THR A 442 8.84 32.99 10.54
N GLU A 443 9.77 33.95 10.44
CA GLU A 443 10.89 33.85 9.53
C GLU A 443 11.83 32.69 9.89
N ALA A 444 12.15 32.52 11.18
CA ALA A 444 12.96 31.41 11.65
C ALA A 444 12.30 30.05 11.36
N ARG A 445 10.98 29.95 11.51
CA ARG A 445 10.22 28.75 11.20
C ARG A 445 10.27 28.41 9.71
N ILE A 446 10.06 29.38 8.84
CA ILE A 446 10.10 29.18 7.38
C ILE A 446 11.50 28.79 6.93
N LYS A 447 12.54 29.48 7.42
CA LYS A 447 13.94 29.18 7.12
C LYS A 447 14.31 27.76 7.53
N PHE A 448 13.92 27.35 8.73
CA PHE A 448 14.14 26.00 9.23
C PHE A 448 13.45 24.95 8.36
N GLU A 449 12.19 25.13 8.03
CA GLU A 449 11.43 24.15 7.21
C GLU A 449 12.01 24.01 5.80
N LEU A 450 12.35 25.14 5.14
CA LEU A 450 12.97 25.14 3.82
C LEU A 450 14.32 24.43 3.83
N HIS A 451 15.12 24.63 4.89
CA HIS A 451 16.38 23.94 5.06
C HIS A 451 16.21 22.42 5.18
N ILE A 452 15.25 21.95 5.97
CA ILE A 452 14.96 20.53 6.11
C ILE A 452 14.48 19.93 4.79
N MET A 453 13.56 20.60 4.07
CA MET A 453 13.06 20.15 2.77
C MET A 453 14.20 20.01 1.76
N LYS A 454 15.13 20.96 1.72
CA LYS A 454 16.31 20.94 0.85
C LYS A 454 17.26 19.80 1.20
N THR A 455 17.67 19.71 2.46
CA THR A 455 18.67 18.74 2.92
C THR A 455 18.16 17.29 2.93
N MET A 456 16.86 17.09 2.88
CA MET A 456 16.23 15.77 2.68
C MET A 456 15.98 15.44 1.19
N GLY A 457 16.16 16.40 0.27
CA GLY A 457 16.04 16.18 -1.17
C GLY A 457 14.60 16.25 -1.72
N PHE A 458 13.68 16.96 -1.05
CA PHE A 458 12.26 16.99 -1.40
C PHE A 458 11.71 18.29 -2.01
N PRO A 459 12.49 19.31 -2.39
CA PRO A 459 11.92 20.54 -2.94
C PRO A 459 11.02 20.32 -4.15
N GLY A 460 11.45 19.44 -5.08
CA GLY A 460 10.69 19.11 -6.29
C GLY A 460 9.31 18.52 -5.98
N TYR A 461 9.19 17.72 -4.94
CA TYR A 461 7.91 17.17 -4.50
C TYR A 461 6.92 18.27 -4.09
N PHE A 462 7.37 19.24 -3.27
CA PHE A 462 6.53 20.37 -2.86
C PHE A 462 6.13 21.27 -4.03
N LEU A 463 7.04 21.47 -4.98
CA LEU A 463 6.76 22.24 -6.19
C LEU A 463 5.67 21.58 -7.05
N ILE A 464 5.72 20.29 -7.23
CA ILE A 464 4.72 19.52 -7.97
C ILE A 464 3.35 19.58 -7.28
N VAL A 465 3.34 19.39 -5.95
CA VAL A 465 2.09 19.45 -5.17
C VAL A 465 1.46 20.84 -5.25
N GLN A 466 2.28 21.88 -5.09
CA GLN A 466 1.81 23.27 -5.21
C GLN A 466 1.25 23.55 -6.60
N ASP A 467 1.88 23.04 -7.65
CA ASP A 467 1.51 23.30 -9.03
C ASP A 467 0.13 22.74 -9.37
N TYR A 468 -0.13 21.46 -9.12
CA TYR A 468 -1.44 20.89 -9.43
C TYR A 468 -2.57 21.45 -8.54
N ILE A 469 -2.28 21.86 -7.30
CA ILE A 469 -3.26 22.52 -6.43
C ILE A 469 -3.60 23.92 -6.97
N LYS A 470 -2.58 24.67 -7.39
CA LYS A 470 -2.76 25.99 -8.00
C LYS A 470 -3.61 25.93 -9.26
N VAL A 471 -3.32 24.98 -10.14
CA VAL A 471 -4.07 24.76 -11.38
C VAL A 471 -5.48 24.30 -11.09
N ALA A 472 -5.67 23.37 -10.15
CA ALA A 472 -7.00 22.93 -9.74
C ALA A 472 -7.90 24.11 -9.33
N ARG A 473 -7.37 25.01 -8.49
CA ARG A 473 -8.12 26.18 -8.00
C ARG A 473 -8.33 27.25 -9.05
N LYS A 474 -7.28 27.62 -9.81
CA LYS A 474 -7.31 28.81 -10.68
C LYS A 474 -7.80 28.53 -12.10
N GLU A 475 -7.47 27.38 -12.67
CA GLU A 475 -7.73 27.08 -14.07
C GLU A 475 -8.87 26.07 -14.25
N LEU A 476 -8.93 25.05 -13.40
CA LEU A 476 -9.91 23.98 -13.51
C LEU A 476 -11.19 24.23 -12.70
N GLY A 477 -11.22 25.25 -11.83
CA GLY A 477 -12.38 25.54 -10.99
C GLY A 477 -12.75 24.39 -10.05
N VAL A 478 -11.75 23.67 -9.53
CA VAL A 478 -11.91 22.54 -8.62
C VAL A 478 -11.64 23.03 -7.20
N LEU A 479 -12.58 22.78 -6.28
CA LEU A 479 -12.35 23.09 -4.87
C LEU A 479 -11.32 22.11 -4.28
N VAL A 480 -10.40 22.68 -3.53
CA VAL A 480 -9.34 21.94 -2.83
C VAL A 480 -9.52 22.14 -1.33
N GLY A 481 -9.43 21.07 -0.55
CA GLY A 481 -9.54 21.13 0.90
C GLY A 481 -8.39 21.90 1.57
N PRO A 482 -8.54 22.29 2.85
CA PRO A 482 -7.53 23.06 3.58
C PRO A 482 -6.30 22.24 3.97
N GLY A 483 -6.27 20.98 3.62
CA GLY A 483 -5.27 20.00 3.99
C GLY A 483 -5.85 18.86 4.80
N ARG A 484 -5.01 17.84 5.03
CA ARG A 484 -5.31 16.71 5.91
C ARG A 484 -4.01 16.07 6.41
N GLY A 485 -4.14 15.16 7.37
CA GLY A 485 -2.98 14.46 7.91
C GLY A 485 -2.04 15.40 8.66
N SER A 486 -0.74 15.21 8.46
CA SER A 486 0.31 15.97 9.14
C SER A 486 0.86 17.16 8.33
N ALA A 487 0.54 17.25 7.04
CA ALA A 487 1.08 18.31 6.16
C ALA A 487 0.71 19.72 6.61
N ALA A 488 -0.46 19.89 7.26
CA ALA A 488 -0.87 21.18 7.83
C ALA A 488 0.04 21.66 9.00
N GLY A 489 0.97 20.83 9.47
CA GLY A 489 2.03 21.26 10.40
C GLY A 489 3.15 22.06 9.76
N SER A 490 3.16 22.25 8.44
CA SER A 490 4.20 23.00 7.70
C SER A 490 3.76 24.44 7.41
N ALA A 491 4.56 25.40 7.86
CA ALA A 491 4.38 26.82 7.51
C ALA A 491 4.69 27.07 6.03
N VAL A 492 5.66 26.39 5.45
CA VAL A 492 5.98 26.46 4.02
C VAL A 492 4.78 25.95 3.18
N ALA A 493 4.17 24.81 3.55
CA ALA A 493 2.98 24.32 2.87
C ALA A 493 1.81 25.33 2.94
N TYR A 494 1.65 26.01 4.07
CA TYR A 494 0.66 27.08 4.23
C TYR A 494 0.97 28.30 3.34
N CYS A 495 2.22 28.73 3.29
CA CYS A 495 2.65 29.82 2.40
C CYS A 495 2.43 29.50 0.92
N LEU A 496 2.69 28.26 0.51
CA LEU A 496 2.51 27.76 -0.85
C LEU A 496 1.04 27.49 -1.23
N ARG A 497 0.09 27.67 -0.31
CA ARG A 497 -1.31 27.28 -0.47
C ARG A 497 -1.54 25.80 -0.76
N ILE A 498 -0.62 24.95 -0.34
CA ILE A 498 -0.82 23.50 -0.28
C ILE A 498 -1.85 23.21 0.82
N THR A 499 -1.72 23.89 1.95
CA THR A 499 -2.68 23.87 3.06
C THR A 499 -3.23 25.29 3.32
N ASP A 500 -4.40 25.38 3.96
CA ASP A 500 -5.04 26.66 4.31
C ASP A 500 -5.25 26.80 5.83
N ILE A 501 -4.48 26.06 6.63
CA ILE A 501 -4.45 26.13 8.10
C ILE A 501 -3.10 26.71 8.53
N ASP A 502 -3.14 27.77 9.33
CA ASP A 502 -1.94 28.39 9.88
C ASP A 502 -1.34 27.54 10.99
N PRO A 503 -0.18 26.89 10.78
CA PRO A 503 0.42 26.00 11.77
C PRO A 503 0.99 26.77 12.99
N ILE A 504 1.33 28.04 12.83
CA ILE A 504 1.85 28.87 13.93
C ILE A 504 0.71 29.22 14.88
N LYS A 505 -0.42 29.71 14.35
CA LYS A 505 -1.60 30.05 15.13
C LYS A 505 -2.15 28.88 15.96
N TYR A 506 -2.08 27.66 15.45
CA TYR A 506 -2.66 26.47 16.09
C TYR A 506 -1.62 25.55 16.75
N ASP A 507 -0.36 25.96 16.93
CA ASP A 507 0.73 25.18 17.49
C ASP A 507 0.90 23.81 16.84
N LEU A 508 0.85 23.76 15.50
CA LEU A 508 1.06 22.54 14.73
C LEU A 508 2.54 22.33 14.46
N LEU A 509 3.00 21.09 14.56
CA LEU A 509 4.41 20.74 14.54
C LEU A 509 4.89 20.21 13.19
N PHE A 510 5.94 20.87 12.66
CA PHE A 510 6.60 20.45 11.42
C PHE A 510 7.26 19.06 11.57
N GLU A 511 7.84 18.75 12.71
CA GLU A 511 8.51 17.47 12.96
C GLU A 511 7.54 16.28 12.96
N ARG A 512 6.26 16.53 13.18
CA ARG A 512 5.20 15.53 13.03
C ARG A 512 5.00 15.15 11.56
N PHE A 513 5.20 16.09 10.65
CA PHE A 513 5.11 15.94 9.20
C PHE A 513 6.42 15.45 8.60
N LEU A 514 7.51 16.18 8.79
CA LEU A 514 8.81 15.88 8.23
C LEU A 514 9.89 15.95 9.33
N ASN A 515 10.61 14.85 9.54
CA ASN A 515 11.62 14.72 10.58
C ASN A 515 12.93 14.21 9.96
N PRO A 516 14.04 14.98 10.03
CA PRO A 516 15.34 14.62 9.45
C PRO A 516 15.95 13.35 10.07
N ASP A 517 15.62 13.06 11.34
CA ASP A 517 16.08 11.84 12.03
C ASP A 517 15.36 10.58 11.52
N ARG A 518 14.37 10.76 10.66
CA ARG A 518 13.59 9.71 10.05
C ARG A 518 13.69 9.77 8.54
N ILE A 519 14.22 8.72 7.95
CA ILE A 519 14.17 8.53 6.50
C ILE A 519 12.76 8.04 6.13
N SER A 520 11.85 8.97 5.90
CA SER A 520 10.54 8.67 5.34
C SER A 520 10.17 9.75 4.34
N LEU A 521 9.56 9.33 3.25
CA LEU A 521 9.01 10.24 2.26
C LEU A 521 7.95 11.15 2.89
N PRO A 522 7.85 12.42 2.48
CA PRO A 522 6.71 13.25 2.83
C PRO A 522 5.43 12.67 2.21
N ASP A 523 4.34 12.72 2.95
CA ASP A 523 3.03 12.25 2.50
C ASP A 523 2.06 13.43 2.58
N ILE A 524 1.75 14.01 1.44
CA ILE A 524 0.79 15.13 1.30
C ILE A 524 -0.44 14.60 0.59
N ASP A 525 -1.42 14.25 1.40
CA ASP A 525 -2.77 13.94 0.92
C ASP A 525 -3.51 15.22 0.56
N VAL A 526 -4.17 15.25 -0.59
CA VAL A 526 -4.95 16.41 -1.03
C VAL A 526 -6.40 16.01 -1.29
N ASP A 527 -7.32 16.71 -0.63
CA ASP A 527 -8.75 16.55 -0.86
C ASP A 527 -9.20 17.47 -2.00
N PHE A 528 -9.81 16.91 -3.03
CA PHE A 528 -10.47 17.62 -4.14
C PHE A 528 -11.98 17.38 -4.08
N ASP A 529 -12.76 18.26 -4.65
CA ASP A 529 -14.16 17.94 -4.92
C ASP A 529 -14.22 16.71 -5.85
N ASP A 530 -15.12 15.77 -5.51
CA ASP A 530 -15.16 14.45 -6.17
C ASP A 530 -15.54 14.53 -7.65
N ASP A 531 -16.29 15.55 -8.09
CA ASP A 531 -16.61 15.78 -9.49
C ASP A 531 -15.42 16.35 -10.28
N GLY A 532 -14.61 17.21 -9.65
CA GLY A 532 -13.48 17.90 -10.29
C GLY A 532 -12.18 17.08 -10.30
N ARG A 533 -12.04 16.12 -9.41
CA ARG A 533 -10.81 15.31 -9.23
C ARG A 533 -10.29 14.70 -10.55
N GLY A 534 -11.17 14.15 -11.39
CA GLY A 534 -10.80 13.54 -12.66
C GLY A 534 -10.12 14.53 -13.62
N ARG A 535 -10.53 15.79 -13.62
CA ARG A 535 -9.92 16.86 -14.44
C ARG A 535 -8.49 17.17 -13.98
N VAL A 536 -8.23 17.14 -12.66
CA VAL A 536 -6.89 17.35 -12.11
C VAL A 536 -5.97 16.19 -12.49
N LEU A 537 -6.46 14.95 -12.38
CA LEU A 537 -5.71 13.76 -12.80
C LEU A 537 -5.35 13.78 -14.29
N GLN A 538 -6.29 14.18 -15.14
CA GLN A 538 -6.04 14.31 -16.57
C GLN A 538 -4.98 15.39 -16.85
N TRP A 539 -5.09 16.55 -16.21
CA TRP A 539 -4.09 17.60 -16.35
C TRP A 539 -2.68 17.17 -15.93
N VAL A 540 -2.58 16.42 -14.81
CA VAL A 540 -1.29 15.85 -14.35
C VAL A 540 -0.71 14.90 -15.39
N THR A 541 -1.56 14.03 -15.96
CA THR A 541 -1.13 13.08 -17.00
C THR A 541 -0.66 13.81 -18.26
N ASP A 542 -1.37 14.86 -18.68
CA ASP A 542 -1.03 15.66 -19.87
C ASP A 542 0.26 16.45 -19.66
N LYS A 543 0.47 17.00 -18.45
CA LYS A 543 1.67 17.79 -18.13
C LYS A 543 2.93 16.96 -17.97
N TYR A 544 2.87 15.88 -17.22
CA TYR A 544 4.06 15.07 -16.87
C TYR A 544 4.35 13.96 -17.88
N GLY A 545 3.41 13.59 -18.73
CA GLY A 545 3.49 12.54 -19.72
C GLY A 545 2.85 11.23 -19.29
N ALA A 546 2.09 10.61 -20.18
CA ALA A 546 1.36 9.37 -19.89
C ALA A 546 2.28 8.18 -19.55
N GLU A 547 3.55 8.22 -19.99
CA GLU A 547 4.56 7.21 -19.68
C GLU A 547 5.12 7.34 -18.26
N LYS A 548 5.01 8.52 -17.65
CA LYS A 548 5.53 8.84 -16.31
C LYS A 548 4.46 8.80 -15.23
N VAL A 549 3.18 8.71 -15.61
CA VAL A 549 2.04 8.73 -14.69
C VAL A 549 1.31 7.40 -14.74
N ALA A 550 1.07 6.80 -13.57
CA ALA A 550 0.25 5.60 -13.47
C ALA A 550 -0.61 5.62 -12.22
N HIS A 551 -1.81 5.04 -12.32
CA HIS A 551 -2.61 4.71 -11.15
C HIS A 551 -1.98 3.55 -10.38
N ILE A 552 -2.33 3.42 -9.11
CA ILE A 552 -1.90 2.28 -8.29
C ILE A 552 -2.95 1.18 -8.41
N ILE A 553 -2.50 -0.05 -8.59
CA ILE A 553 -3.39 -1.22 -8.60
C ILE A 553 -3.89 -1.54 -7.19
N THR A 554 -5.06 -2.16 -7.11
CA THR A 554 -5.56 -2.82 -5.90
C THR A 554 -5.98 -4.25 -6.21
N TYR A 555 -5.86 -5.13 -5.22
CA TYR A 555 -6.25 -6.52 -5.34
C TYR A 555 -7.49 -6.81 -4.49
N GLY A 556 -8.57 -7.20 -5.16
CA GLY A 556 -9.74 -7.76 -4.50
C GLY A 556 -9.49 -9.22 -4.15
N THR A 557 -9.59 -9.58 -2.87
CA THR A 557 -9.39 -10.95 -2.39
C THR A 557 -10.71 -11.64 -2.08
N MET A 558 -10.69 -12.97 -2.07
CA MET A 558 -11.80 -13.80 -1.61
C MET A 558 -11.92 -13.69 -0.09
N ALA A 559 -12.60 -12.64 0.37
CA ALA A 559 -12.86 -12.43 1.79
C ALA A 559 -13.86 -13.48 2.32
N THR A 560 -13.94 -13.64 3.64
CA THR A 560 -14.65 -14.69 4.37
C THR A 560 -16.05 -15.01 3.80
N LYS A 561 -16.94 -14.01 3.68
CA LYS A 561 -18.31 -14.22 3.14
C LYS A 561 -18.30 -14.50 1.63
N LEU A 562 -17.37 -13.89 0.88
CA LEU A 562 -17.26 -14.07 -0.56
C LEU A 562 -16.73 -15.47 -0.90
N ALA A 563 -15.75 -15.98 -0.15
CA ALA A 563 -15.23 -17.33 -0.32
C ALA A 563 -16.34 -18.40 -0.17
N ILE A 564 -17.18 -18.27 0.86
CA ILE A 564 -18.33 -19.16 1.03
C ILE A 564 -19.28 -19.08 -0.17
N LYS A 565 -19.63 -17.88 -0.63
CA LYS A 565 -20.56 -17.70 -1.77
C LYS A 565 -20.02 -18.23 -3.07
N ASP A 566 -18.75 -17.97 -3.38
CA ASP A 566 -18.12 -18.43 -4.62
C ASP A 566 -18.01 -19.96 -4.64
N VAL A 567 -17.55 -20.59 -3.56
CA VAL A 567 -17.47 -22.04 -3.44
C VAL A 567 -18.86 -22.69 -3.47
N ALA A 568 -19.83 -22.14 -2.73
CA ALA A 568 -21.22 -22.62 -2.74
C ALA A 568 -21.83 -22.58 -4.15
N ARG A 569 -21.56 -21.53 -4.92
CA ARG A 569 -22.03 -21.40 -6.31
C ARG A 569 -21.49 -22.51 -7.19
N VAL A 570 -20.20 -22.77 -7.14
CA VAL A 570 -19.53 -23.75 -7.99
C VAL A 570 -19.91 -25.17 -7.63
N LEU A 571 -20.10 -25.45 -6.33
CA LEU A 571 -20.59 -26.73 -5.82
C LEU A 571 -22.10 -26.90 -5.95
N GLN A 572 -22.84 -25.86 -6.38
CA GLN A 572 -24.29 -25.81 -6.47
C GLN A 572 -25.02 -26.00 -5.13
N LEU A 573 -24.43 -25.52 -4.03
CA LEU A 573 -25.17 -25.40 -2.76
C LEU A 573 -26.29 -24.36 -2.93
N PRO A 574 -27.51 -24.63 -2.46
CA PRO A 574 -28.62 -23.70 -2.58
C PRO A 574 -28.30 -22.31 -2.07
N LEU A 575 -28.71 -21.28 -2.81
CA LEU A 575 -28.42 -19.86 -2.47
C LEU A 575 -28.97 -19.49 -1.09
N SER A 576 -30.09 -20.04 -0.66
CA SER A 576 -30.65 -19.88 0.69
C SER A 576 -29.67 -20.31 1.78
N GLU A 577 -28.98 -21.44 1.60
CA GLU A 577 -28.02 -21.99 2.55
C GLU A 577 -26.75 -21.15 2.58
N SER A 578 -26.20 -20.76 1.44
CA SER A 578 -25.03 -19.89 1.39
C SER A 578 -25.30 -18.51 2.01
N ASN A 579 -26.50 -17.95 1.79
CA ASN A 579 -26.93 -16.71 2.44
C ASN A 579 -27.11 -16.88 3.95
N ARG A 580 -27.66 -18.02 4.42
CA ARG A 580 -27.78 -18.36 5.83
C ARG A 580 -26.40 -18.37 6.51
N LEU A 581 -25.45 -19.12 5.92
CA LEU A 581 -24.08 -19.17 6.44
C LEU A 581 -23.41 -17.78 6.53
N CYS A 582 -23.55 -16.97 5.48
CA CYS A 582 -22.98 -15.62 5.46
C CYS A 582 -23.62 -14.66 6.49
N LYS A 583 -24.90 -14.84 6.80
CA LYS A 583 -25.61 -14.04 7.83
C LYS A 583 -25.13 -14.35 9.25
N LEU A 584 -24.65 -15.57 9.51
CA LEU A 584 -24.08 -15.95 10.81
C LEU A 584 -22.78 -15.20 11.13
N ILE A 585 -22.06 -14.74 10.11
CA ILE A 585 -20.77 -14.07 10.27
C ILE A 585 -21.01 -12.57 10.53
N PRO A 586 -20.72 -12.08 11.76
CA PRO A 586 -20.84 -10.67 12.09
C PRO A 586 -19.75 -9.84 11.41
N ASP A 587 -19.85 -8.53 11.46
CA ASP A 587 -18.80 -7.65 10.94
C ASP A 587 -17.52 -7.68 11.78
N LYS A 588 -17.67 -7.96 13.09
CA LYS A 588 -16.54 -8.19 14.01
C LYS A 588 -16.83 -9.43 14.85
N LEU A 589 -15.82 -10.27 15.02
CA LEU A 589 -15.89 -11.44 15.89
C LEU A 589 -15.96 -11.01 17.36
N PRO A 590 -16.55 -11.83 18.25
CA PRO A 590 -16.50 -11.62 19.69
C PRO A 590 -15.04 -11.52 20.19
N SER A 591 -14.81 -10.70 21.21
CA SER A 591 -13.51 -10.63 21.88
C SER A 591 -13.17 -11.97 22.55
N ASP A 592 -11.88 -12.32 22.54
CA ASP A 592 -11.36 -13.46 23.28
C ASP A 592 -11.36 -13.19 24.82
N GLU A 593 -10.95 -14.18 25.60
CA GLU A 593 -10.87 -14.10 27.07
C GLU A 593 -9.96 -12.96 27.57
N ASN A 594 -9.06 -12.46 26.73
CA ASN A 594 -8.16 -11.35 27.00
C ASN A 594 -8.71 -9.99 26.49
N GLY A 595 -9.94 -9.95 26.01
CA GLY A 595 -10.58 -8.75 25.47
C GLY A 595 -10.10 -8.36 24.06
N LYS A 596 -9.30 -9.18 23.37
CA LYS A 596 -8.81 -8.93 22.02
C LYS A 596 -9.80 -9.48 20.99
N VAL A 597 -10.18 -8.64 20.02
CA VAL A 597 -11.01 -9.05 18.88
C VAL A 597 -10.13 -9.82 17.87
N PRO A 598 -10.42 -11.12 17.60
CA PRO A 598 -9.70 -11.88 16.60
C PRO A 598 -9.87 -11.28 15.20
N LYS A 599 -8.85 -11.46 14.34
CA LYS A 599 -8.95 -11.09 12.92
C LYS A 599 -10.10 -11.85 12.26
N MET A 600 -10.92 -11.17 11.46
CA MET A 600 -11.95 -11.82 10.65
C MET A 600 -11.32 -12.71 9.60
N ASN A 601 -11.51 -14.00 9.74
CA ASN A 601 -11.23 -15.04 8.76
C ASN A 601 -12.08 -16.28 9.06
N LEU A 602 -12.18 -17.21 8.13
CA LEU A 602 -13.00 -18.42 8.30
C LEU A 602 -12.57 -19.29 9.49
N PRO A 603 -11.25 -19.57 9.72
CA PRO A 603 -10.85 -20.33 10.88
C PRO A 603 -11.29 -19.71 12.20
N ASN A 604 -11.12 -18.41 12.39
CA ASN A 604 -11.55 -17.71 13.59
C ASN A 604 -13.08 -17.61 13.69
N ALA A 605 -13.77 -17.41 12.56
CA ALA A 605 -15.23 -17.40 12.53
C ALA A 605 -15.83 -18.77 12.91
N ILE A 606 -15.27 -19.86 12.41
CA ILE A 606 -15.68 -21.23 12.77
C ILE A 606 -15.40 -21.49 14.25
N ALA A 607 -14.25 -21.06 14.78
CA ALA A 607 -13.94 -21.20 16.20
C ALA A 607 -14.91 -20.44 17.10
N ALA A 608 -15.38 -19.28 16.66
CA ALA A 608 -16.25 -18.41 17.45
C ALA A 608 -17.76 -18.73 17.31
N ILE A 609 -18.20 -19.29 16.17
CA ILE A 609 -19.62 -19.45 15.83
C ILE A 609 -19.99 -20.94 15.78
N PRO A 610 -20.81 -21.43 16.74
CA PRO A 610 -21.18 -22.85 16.81
C PRO A 610 -21.81 -23.41 15.54
N GLU A 611 -22.71 -22.66 14.91
CA GLU A 611 -23.42 -23.09 13.70
C GLU A 611 -22.48 -23.26 12.48
N LEU A 612 -21.37 -22.49 12.43
CA LEU A 612 -20.35 -22.71 11.39
C LEU A 612 -19.51 -23.96 11.67
N ARG A 613 -19.26 -24.28 12.95
CA ARG A 613 -18.63 -25.56 13.33
C ARG A 613 -19.51 -26.75 12.97
N GLU A 614 -20.82 -26.64 13.21
CA GLU A 614 -21.77 -27.68 12.80
C GLU A 614 -21.81 -27.85 11.28
N ALA A 615 -21.73 -26.76 10.51
CA ALA A 615 -21.67 -26.80 9.05
C ALA A 615 -20.36 -27.46 8.56
N GLU A 616 -19.21 -27.15 9.19
CA GLU A 616 -17.93 -27.80 8.90
C GLU A 616 -17.94 -29.31 9.19
N ALA A 617 -18.61 -29.72 10.26
CA ALA A 617 -18.77 -31.11 10.69
C ALA A 617 -20.00 -31.80 10.08
N SER A 618 -20.73 -31.16 9.19
CA SER A 618 -21.99 -31.68 8.64
C SER A 618 -21.83 -33.05 7.97
N SER A 619 -22.82 -33.90 8.16
CA SER A 619 -22.94 -35.17 7.45
C SER A 619 -23.24 -34.99 5.96
N ASP A 620 -23.83 -33.86 5.57
CA ASP A 620 -24.01 -33.47 4.18
C ASP A 620 -22.66 -33.12 3.56
N PRO A 621 -22.16 -33.88 2.56
CA PRO A 621 -20.89 -33.60 1.91
C PRO A 621 -20.85 -32.24 1.24
N LEU A 622 -21.97 -31.76 0.72
CA LEU A 622 -22.06 -30.49 0.01
C LEU A 622 -21.83 -29.31 0.95
N MET A 623 -22.50 -29.33 2.12
CA MET A 623 -22.32 -28.33 3.17
C MET A 623 -20.89 -28.35 3.73
N ARG A 624 -20.40 -29.54 4.13
CA ARG A 624 -19.06 -29.72 4.67
C ARG A 624 -17.96 -29.26 3.72
N ASN A 625 -18.05 -29.67 2.45
CA ASN A 625 -17.07 -29.31 1.43
C ASN A 625 -17.11 -27.81 1.10
N THR A 626 -18.28 -27.18 1.16
CA THR A 626 -18.37 -25.72 0.98
C THR A 626 -17.53 -24.98 2.01
N ILE A 627 -17.64 -25.32 3.29
CA ILE A 627 -16.84 -24.69 4.33
C ILE A 627 -15.36 -25.05 4.20
N ARG A 628 -15.03 -26.31 3.98
CA ARG A 628 -13.66 -26.81 3.84
C ARG A 628 -12.91 -26.08 2.72
N TYR A 629 -13.46 -26.01 1.54
CA TYR A 629 -12.80 -25.39 0.38
C TYR A 629 -12.83 -23.86 0.46
N ALA A 630 -13.86 -23.27 1.04
CA ALA A 630 -13.88 -21.85 1.30
C ALA A 630 -12.70 -21.42 2.22
N LYS A 631 -12.35 -22.23 3.24
CA LYS A 631 -11.16 -22.00 4.09
C LYS A 631 -9.84 -22.04 3.29
N MET A 632 -9.75 -22.93 2.30
CA MET A 632 -8.55 -23.08 1.47
C MET A 632 -8.40 -21.95 0.46
N LEU A 633 -9.52 -21.38 -0.01
CA LEU A 633 -9.54 -20.30 -1.02
C LEU A 633 -9.63 -18.89 -0.41
N GLU A 634 -9.92 -18.78 0.89
CA GLU A 634 -9.98 -17.49 1.56
C GLU A 634 -8.63 -16.75 1.46
N GLY A 635 -8.68 -15.49 1.03
CA GLY A 635 -7.50 -14.66 0.84
C GLY A 635 -6.87 -14.71 -0.55
N ASN A 636 -7.28 -15.65 -1.42
CA ASN A 636 -6.81 -15.68 -2.81
C ASN A 636 -7.24 -14.40 -3.56
N VAL A 637 -6.38 -13.93 -4.44
CA VAL A 637 -6.68 -12.79 -5.32
C VAL A 637 -7.77 -13.21 -6.31
N ARG A 638 -8.82 -12.41 -6.39
CA ARG A 638 -9.99 -12.67 -7.25
C ARG A 638 -10.05 -11.75 -8.46
N ASN A 639 -9.70 -10.51 -8.28
CA ASN A 639 -9.68 -9.50 -9.34
C ASN A 639 -8.72 -8.35 -9.02
N THR A 640 -8.45 -7.55 -10.03
CA THR A 640 -7.74 -6.29 -9.89
C THR A 640 -8.71 -5.12 -9.90
N GLY A 641 -8.32 -4.01 -9.31
CA GLY A 641 -9.00 -2.73 -9.34
C GLY A 641 -8.01 -1.58 -9.43
N VAL A 642 -8.54 -0.37 -9.50
CA VAL A 642 -7.76 0.86 -9.45
C VAL A 642 -7.85 1.44 -8.04
N HIS A 643 -6.75 1.88 -7.47
CA HIS A 643 -6.75 2.56 -6.18
C HIS A 643 -7.57 3.85 -6.28
N ALA A 644 -8.42 4.09 -5.29
CA ALA A 644 -9.36 5.20 -5.34
C ALA A 644 -8.70 6.58 -5.41
N CYS A 645 -7.46 6.72 -4.91
CA CYS A 645 -6.84 8.02 -4.68
C CYS A 645 -5.42 8.13 -5.21
N GLY A 646 -4.61 7.07 -5.05
CA GLY A 646 -3.17 7.12 -5.28
C GLY A 646 -2.79 7.05 -6.74
N ILE A 647 -1.88 7.93 -7.14
CA ILE A 647 -1.16 7.88 -8.41
C ILE A 647 0.33 7.97 -8.17
N ILE A 648 1.09 7.51 -9.13
CA ILE A 648 2.55 7.69 -9.19
C ILE A 648 2.86 8.71 -10.28
N ILE A 649 3.72 9.67 -9.95
CA ILE A 649 4.36 10.55 -10.91
C ILE A 649 5.85 10.24 -10.85
N CYS A 650 6.41 9.72 -11.94
CA CYS A 650 7.80 9.31 -12.01
C CYS A 650 8.64 10.36 -12.76
N ARG A 651 9.93 10.39 -12.49
CA ARG A 651 10.91 11.20 -13.23
C ARG A 651 11.08 10.68 -14.66
N ASP A 652 11.18 9.38 -14.80
CA ASP A 652 11.46 8.65 -16.04
C ASP A 652 10.20 7.87 -16.47
N ASP A 653 10.29 7.10 -17.55
CA ASP A 653 9.23 6.12 -17.88
C ASP A 653 9.06 5.17 -16.69
N ILE A 654 7.86 5.06 -16.18
CA ILE A 654 7.55 4.25 -14.99
C ILE A 654 7.96 2.79 -15.15
N THR A 655 7.99 2.28 -16.39
CA THR A 655 8.44 0.93 -16.72
C THR A 655 9.95 0.73 -16.64
N ASP A 656 10.73 1.77 -16.38
CA ASP A 656 12.14 1.63 -16.01
C ASP A 656 12.30 1.11 -14.57
N TRP A 657 11.25 1.22 -13.75
CA TRP A 657 11.29 0.93 -12.32
C TRP A 657 10.36 -0.21 -11.90
N VAL A 658 9.10 -0.18 -12.35
CA VAL A 658 8.07 -1.15 -11.95
C VAL A 658 7.24 -1.62 -13.13
N PRO A 659 6.73 -2.87 -13.11
CA PRO A 659 5.83 -3.35 -14.14
C PRO A 659 4.48 -2.62 -14.08
N VAL A 660 3.92 -2.34 -15.26
CA VAL A 660 2.58 -1.75 -15.40
C VAL A 660 1.60 -2.71 -16.06
N SER A 661 0.34 -2.53 -15.74
CA SER A 661 -0.80 -3.19 -16.34
C SER A 661 -1.84 -2.16 -16.78
N THR A 662 -2.93 -2.61 -17.35
CA THR A 662 -4.10 -1.78 -17.66
C THR A 662 -5.30 -2.27 -16.87
N ALA A 663 -6.06 -1.34 -16.30
CA ALA A 663 -7.34 -1.61 -15.67
C ALA A 663 -8.41 -0.70 -16.25
N THR A 664 -9.66 -1.16 -16.29
CA THR A 664 -10.78 -0.34 -16.75
C THR A 664 -11.32 0.47 -15.58
N ASP A 665 -11.36 1.78 -15.73
CA ASP A 665 -12.03 2.64 -14.77
C ASP A 665 -13.54 2.37 -14.81
N LYS A 666 -14.15 2.21 -13.64
CA LYS A 666 -15.57 1.89 -13.52
C LYS A 666 -16.50 3.06 -13.84
N GLU A 667 -15.99 4.27 -13.70
CA GLU A 667 -16.78 5.49 -13.90
C GLU A 667 -16.73 5.96 -15.36
N SER A 668 -15.52 6.07 -15.93
CA SER A 668 -15.33 6.52 -17.32
C SER A 668 -15.38 5.39 -18.35
N GLY A 669 -15.17 4.14 -17.96
CA GLY A 669 -15.02 3.02 -18.88
C GLY A 669 -13.69 2.99 -19.64
N GLU A 670 -12.79 3.94 -19.37
CA GLU A 670 -11.50 4.06 -20.02
C GLU A 670 -10.48 3.07 -19.46
N LYS A 671 -9.51 2.68 -20.29
CA LYS A 671 -8.36 1.88 -19.83
C LYS A 671 -7.30 2.80 -19.25
N LEU A 672 -7.06 2.64 -17.96
CA LEU A 672 -6.04 3.37 -17.23
C LEU A 672 -4.76 2.52 -17.10
N ARG A 673 -3.60 3.16 -17.19
CA ARG A 673 -2.31 2.55 -16.87
C ARG A 673 -2.19 2.44 -15.34
N CYS A 674 -1.89 1.23 -14.86
CA CYS A 674 -1.76 0.93 -13.43
C CYS A 674 -0.44 0.24 -13.14
N THR A 675 0.20 0.54 -12.01
CA THR A 675 1.33 -0.24 -11.50
C THR A 675 0.88 -1.68 -11.23
N GLN A 676 1.80 -2.66 -11.31
CA GLN A 676 1.50 -4.03 -10.87
C GLN A 676 1.82 -4.25 -9.38
N TYR A 677 2.57 -3.36 -8.76
CA TYR A 677 2.78 -3.37 -7.31
C TYR A 677 1.76 -2.45 -6.64
N GLU A 678 1.20 -2.91 -5.52
CA GLU A 678 0.17 -2.15 -4.80
C GLU A 678 0.74 -1.05 -3.90
N GLY A 679 -0.13 -0.15 -3.43
CA GLY A 679 0.26 1.02 -2.65
C GLY A 679 1.01 0.73 -1.35
N SER A 680 0.82 -0.46 -0.76
CA SER A 680 1.50 -0.83 0.49
C SER A 680 3.01 -1.11 0.32
N VAL A 681 3.46 -1.42 -0.89
CA VAL A 681 4.84 -1.83 -1.19
C VAL A 681 5.52 -0.99 -2.27
N ILE A 682 4.76 -0.15 -2.99
CA ILE A 682 5.28 0.63 -4.12
C ILE A 682 6.39 1.62 -3.71
N GLU A 683 6.29 2.21 -2.53
CA GLU A 683 7.26 3.20 -2.04
C GLU A 683 8.64 2.60 -1.78
N GLU A 684 8.73 1.31 -1.49
CA GLU A 684 10.01 0.61 -1.31
C GLU A 684 10.81 0.55 -2.61
N THR A 685 10.14 0.63 -3.76
CA THR A 685 10.79 0.72 -5.08
C THR A 685 11.32 2.13 -5.41
N GLY A 686 11.22 3.07 -4.47
CA GLY A 686 11.63 4.46 -4.63
C GLY A 686 10.60 5.37 -5.29
N LEU A 687 9.50 4.82 -5.81
CA LEU A 687 8.43 5.63 -6.41
C LEU A 687 7.59 6.31 -5.35
N ILE A 688 7.20 7.55 -5.61
CA ILE A 688 6.45 8.36 -4.67
C ILE A 688 4.98 8.34 -5.04
N LYS A 689 4.17 7.91 -4.06
CA LYS A 689 2.72 7.94 -4.15
C LYS A 689 2.23 9.36 -3.89
N MET A 690 1.30 9.83 -4.71
CA MET A 690 0.56 11.08 -4.50
C MET A 690 -0.93 10.75 -4.39
N ASP A 691 -1.56 11.19 -3.30
CA ASP A 691 -2.96 10.86 -3.00
C ASP A 691 -3.89 12.02 -3.39
N PHE A 692 -4.68 11.79 -4.43
CA PHE A 692 -5.75 12.68 -4.92
C PHE A 692 -7.09 12.18 -4.40
N LEU A 693 -7.52 12.68 -3.26
CA LEU A 693 -8.71 12.20 -2.57
C LEU A 693 -9.96 12.95 -3.05
N GLY A 694 -11.03 12.23 -3.36
CA GLY A 694 -12.33 12.83 -3.64
C GLY A 694 -13.12 13.00 -2.35
N LEU A 695 -13.45 14.23 -1.98
CA LEU A 695 -14.26 14.55 -0.82
C LEU A 695 -15.61 15.15 -1.24
N LYS A 696 -16.69 14.37 -1.10
CA LYS A 696 -18.07 14.79 -1.43
C LYS A 696 -18.48 16.11 -0.78
N THR A 697 -17.98 16.38 0.41
CA THR A 697 -18.27 17.62 1.14
C THR A 697 -17.80 18.85 0.38
N LEU A 698 -16.65 18.80 -0.30
CA LEU A 698 -16.19 19.92 -1.13
C LEU A 698 -17.10 20.15 -2.33
N SER A 699 -17.66 19.09 -2.91
CA SER A 699 -18.67 19.26 -3.97
C SER A 699 -19.98 19.85 -3.44
N ILE A 700 -20.39 19.51 -2.21
CA ILE A 700 -21.54 20.14 -1.54
C ILE A 700 -21.26 21.63 -1.33
N LEU A 701 -20.06 21.99 -0.84
CA LEU A 701 -19.68 23.40 -0.67
C LEU A 701 -19.72 24.16 -2.01
N ARG A 702 -19.13 23.59 -3.06
CA ARG A 702 -19.16 24.20 -4.40
C ARG A 702 -20.58 24.41 -4.91
N GLU A 703 -21.45 23.40 -4.83
CA GLU A 703 -22.86 23.50 -5.25
C GLU A 703 -23.64 24.49 -4.39
N ALA A 704 -23.37 24.58 -3.10
CA ALA A 704 -23.98 25.56 -2.24
C ALA A 704 -23.57 26.98 -2.62
N LEU A 705 -22.30 27.24 -2.93
CA LEU A 705 -21.81 28.55 -3.42
C LEU A 705 -22.42 28.90 -4.76
N GLU A 706 -22.56 27.95 -5.69
CA GLU A 706 -23.26 28.12 -6.95
C GLU A 706 -24.73 28.50 -6.73
N ASN A 707 -25.43 27.78 -5.83
CA ASN A 707 -26.81 28.09 -5.47
C ASN A 707 -26.97 29.51 -4.86
N ILE A 708 -26.03 29.94 -4.00
CA ILE A 708 -26.01 31.27 -3.41
C ILE A 708 -25.86 32.33 -4.52
N LYS A 709 -24.89 32.14 -5.41
CA LYS A 709 -24.66 33.05 -6.54
C LYS A 709 -25.88 33.16 -7.46
N LEU A 710 -26.49 32.02 -7.81
CA LEU A 710 -27.66 31.97 -8.72
C LEU A 710 -28.92 32.53 -8.08
N SER A 711 -29.19 32.27 -6.80
CA SER A 711 -30.42 32.67 -6.15
C SER A 711 -30.38 34.07 -5.52
N LEU A 712 -29.22 34.49 -5.02
CA LEU A 712 -29.03 35.73 -4.27
C LEU A 712 -28.13 36.77 -4.97
N GLY A 713 -27.34 36.31 -5.99
CA GLY A 713 -26.37 37.18 -6.65
C GLY A 713 -25.14 37.52 -5.79
N ILE A 714 -24.91 36.75 -4.71
CA ILE A 714 -23.80 36.95 -3.76
C ILE A 714 -22.69 36.03 -4.09
N GLU A 715 -21.45 36.52 -4.13
CA GLU A 715 -20.24 35.69 -4.16
C GLU A 715 -19.67 35.58 -2.74
N VAL A 716 -19.52 34.35 -2.26
CA VAL A 716 -18.93 34.02 -0.96
C VAL A 716 -17.59 33.38 -1.17
N ASP A 717 -16.53 33.97 -0.64
CA ASP A 717 -15.23 33.32 -0.54
C ASP A 717 -15.21 32.44 0.72
N ILE A 718 -15.38 31.13 0.51
CA ILE A 718 -15.54 30.18 1.59
C ILE A 718 -14.22 29.97 2.40
N ASP A 719 -13.09 30.29 1.81
CA ASP A 719 -11.79 30.20 2.48
C ASP A 719 -11.51 31.41 3.40
N MET A 720 -12.30 32.50 3.25
CA MET A 720 -12.13 33.73 4.01
C MET A 720 -13.27 34.02 5.02
N VAL A 721 -14.14 33.04 5.27
CA VAL A 721 -15.21 33.21 6.26
C VAL A 721 -14.64 33.33 7.68
N SER A 722 -15.28 34.17 8.49
CA SER A 722 -14.86 34.37 9.90
C SER A 722 -15.13 33.14 10.73
N ILE A 723 -14.13 32.71 11.52
CA ILE A 723 -14.27 31.64 12.53
C ILE A 723 -14.99 32.10 13.80
N GLU A 724 -15.43 33.35 13.86
CA GLU A 724 -16.13 33.95 14.99
C GLU A 724 -17.61 34.28 14.66
N ASP A 725 -18.18 33.65 13.63
CA ASP A 725 -19.56 33.88 13.23
C ASP A 725 -20.56 33.37 14.28
N PRO A 726 -21.35 34.25 14.92
CA PRO A 726 -22.27 33.84 16.00
C PRO A 726 -23.34 32.86 15.54
N ALA A 727 -23.89 33.05 14.34
CA ALA A 727 -24.94 32.17 13.82
C ALA A 727 -24.44 30.73 13.62
N THR A 728 -23.20 30.56 13.27
CA THR A 728 -22.54 29.24 13.14
C THR A 728 -22.41 28.58 14.51
N TYR A 729 -21.96 29.29 15.55
CA TYR A 729 -21.86 28.70 16.89
C TYR A 729 -23.22 28.40 17.50
N ASP A 730 -24.24 29.23 17.26
CA ASP A 730 -25.62 28.96 17.67
C ASP A 730 -26.14 27.66 17.06
N LEU A 731 -25.85 27.42 15.79
CA LEU A 731 -26.16 26.14 15.12
C LEU A 731 -25.50 24.95 15.77
N TYR A 732 -24.23 25.06 16.17
CA TYR A 732 -23.53 24.01 16.91
C TYR A 732 -24.11 23.82 18.32
N CYS A 733 -24.38 24.90 19.07
CA CYS A 733 -24.94 24.84 20.42
C CYS A 733 -26.31 24.18 20.44
N ASP A 734 -27.13 24.43 19.43
CA ASP A 734 -28.46 23.82 19.27
C ASP A 734 -28.36 22.37 18.76
N GLY A 735 -27.19 21.92 18.32
CA GLY A 735 -26.98 20.59 17.73
C GLY A 735 -27.71 20.42 16.39
N ARG A 736 -28.01 21.50 15.66
CA ARG A 736 -28.69 21.47 14.36
C ARG A 736 -27.73 21.15 13.20
N THR A 737 -26.93 20.11 13.36
CA THR A 737 -25.77 19.80 12.50
C THR A 737 -26.02 18.67 11.48
N ILE A 738 -27.28 18.29 11.25
CA ILE A 738 -27.63 17.33 10.19
C ILE A 738 -27.21 17.89 8.83
N GLY A 739 -26.49 17.07 8.06
CA GLY A 739 -25.95 17.45 6.75
C GLY A 739 -24.62 18.21 6.81
N THR A 740 -24.08 18.54 7.98
CA THR A 740 -22.76 19.12 8.13
C THR A 740 -21.67 18.05 8.19
N PHE A 741 -20.44 18.42 7.83
CA PHE A 741 -19.32 17.50 7.84
C PHE A 741 -18.89 17.14 9.27
N GLN A 742 -18.66 15.86 9.55
CA GLN A 742 -18.16 15.29 10.81
C GLN A 742 -19.03 15.44 12.06
N PHE A 743 -19.98 16.37 12.11
CA PHE A 743 -20.74 16.73 13.32
C PHE A 743 -22.22 16.32 13.27
N GLU A 744 -22.63 15.54 12.25
CA GLU A 744 -24.04 15.24 12.01
C GLU A 744 -24.64 14.06 12.80
N SER A 745 -23.79 13.21 13.43
CA SER A 745 -24.30 12.03 14.13
C SER A 745 -25.14 12.39 15.38
N PRO A 746 -26.17 11.60 15.73
CA PRO A 746 -27.02 11.89 16.90
C PRO A 746 -26.25 12.00 18.23
N GLY A 747 -25.20 11.16 18.39
CA GLY A 747 -24.33 11.23 19.57
C GLY A 747 -23.52 12.52 19.63
N MET A 748 -22.98 12.96 18.49
CA MET A 748 -22.26 14.23 18.39
C MET A 748 -23.18 15.40 18.67
N GLN A 749 -24.38 15.42 18.10
CA GLN A 749 -25.39 16.49 18.34
C GLN A 749 -25.72 16.59 19.83
N LYS A 750 -25.85 15.46 20.55
CA LYS A 750 -26.07 15.46 21.98
C LYS A 750 -24.92 16.15 22.73
N TYR A 751 -23.69 15.77 22.44
CA TYR A 751 -22.51 16.37 23.07
C TYR A 751 -22.32 17.84 22.73
N LEU A 752 -22.65 18.28 21.52
CA LEU A 752 -22.61 19.69 21.14
C LEU A 752 -23.59 20.55 21.96
N ARG A 753 -24.81 20.04 22.21
CA ARG A 753 -25.80 20.71 23.09
C ARG A 753 -25.35 20.82 24.53
N GLU A 754 -24.57 19.85 25.02
CA GLU A 754 -24.01 19.87 26.38
C GLU A 754 -22.77 20.76 26.46
N LEU A 755 -21.94 20.77 25.41
CA LEU A 755 -20.67 21.50 25.36
C LEU A 755 -20.85 23.01 25.18
N HIS A 756 -21.85 23.42 24.38
CA HIS A 756 -22.01 24.81 23.95
C HIS A 756 -20.70 25.39 23.37
N PRO A 757 -20.23 24.88 22.20
CA PRO A 757 -18.97 25.35 21.59
C PRO A 757 -18.97 26.87 21.43
N SER A 758 -17.91 27.53 21.83
CA SER A 758 -17.75 28.98 21.74
C SER A 758 -16.48 29.41 21.01
N THR A 759 -15.56 28.46 20.76
CA THR A 759 -14.31 28.70 20.08
C THR A 759 -14.07 27.60 19.02
N PHE A 760 -13.21 27.91 18.07
CA PHE A 760 -12.83 26.92 17.04
C PHE A 760 -12.04 25.74 17.65
N GLU A 761 -11.27 25.99 18.72
CA GLU A 761 -10.54 25.01 19.50
C GLU A 761 -11.47 23.96 20.12
N ASP A 762 -12.67 24.36 20.57
CA ASP A 762 -13.70 23.42 21.06
C ASP A 762 -14.12 22.43 19.97
N LEU A 763 -14.27 22.90 18.74
CA LEU A 763 -14.62 22.03 17.59
C LEU A 763 -13.48 21.09 17.22
N ILE A 764 -12.24 21.57 17.24
CA ILE A 764 -11.05 20.73 17.00
C ILE A 764 -10.97 19.61 18.04
N ALA A 765 -11.15 19.94 19.33
CA ALA A 765 -11.12 18.97 20.41
C ALA A 765 -12.25 17.93 20.30
N MET A 766 -13.45 18.34 19.97
CA MET A 766 -14.59 17.43 19.78
C MET A 766 -14.38 16.49 18.61
N ASN A 767 -13.82 16.98 17.50
CA ASN A 767 -13.48 16.14 16.34
C ASN A 767 -12.42 15.09 16.71
N ALA A 768 -11.49 15.43 17.59
CA ALA A 768 -10.48 14.51 18.08
C ALA A 768 -11.01 13.49 19.12
N LEU A 769 -11.91 13.91 20.00
CA LEU A 769 -12.40 13.10 21.12
C LEU A 769 -13.56 12.17 20.74
N TYR A 770 -14.41 12.56 19.76
CA TYR A 770 -15.58 11.76 19.40
C TYR A 770 -15.22 10.52 18.59
N ARG A 771 -14.61 9.55 19.24
CA ARG A 771 -14.19 8.26 18.70
C ARG A 771 -14.23 7.17 19.79
N PRO A 772 -14.38 5.90 19.44
CA PRO A 772 -14.28 4.81 20.41
C PRO A 772 -12.94 4.90 21.19
N GLY A 773 -13.02 4.90 22.52
CA GLY A 773 -11.90 5.13 23.43
C GLY A 773 -11.90 6.54 24.00
N PRO A 774 -11.44 7.57 23.27
CA PRO A 774 -11.33 8.94 23.80
C PRO A 774 -12.67 9.58 24.19
N MET A 775 -13.78 9.06 23.69
CA MET A 775 -15.14 9.54 23.98
C MET A 775 -15.47 9.55 25.48
N GLU A 776 -14.81 8.73 26.29
CA GLU A 776 -14.98 8.70 27.75
C GLU A 776 -14.51 10.00 28.43
N TYR A 777 -13.63 10.79 27.81
CA TYR A 777 -13.12 12.06 28.33
C TYR A 777 -14.04 13.26 28.01
N ILE A 778 -15.00 13.10 27.11
CA ILE A 778 -15.91 14.22 26.71
C ILE A 778 -16.71 14.77 27.90
N PRO A 779 -17.28 13.96 28.80
CA PRO A 779 -18.00 14.50 29.98
C PRO A 779 -17.11 15.35 30.88
N GLN A 780 -15.86 14.97 31.10
CA GLN A 780 -14.90 15.75 31.89
C GLN A 780 -14.50 17.05 31.14
N PHE A 781 -14.28 16.98 29.84
CA PHE A 781 -14.00 18.14 29.00
C PHE A 781 -15.12 19.19 29.11
N ILE A 782 -16.38 18.75 29.03
CA ILE A 782 -17.56 19.60 29.18
C ILE A 782 -17.63 20.22 30.57
N LYS A 783 -17.49 19.43 31.66
CA LYS A 783 -17.51 19.90 33.03
C LYS A 783 -16.45 20.96 33.31
N ARG A 784 -15.24 20.77 32.82
CA ARG A 784 -14.13 21.71 33.00
C ARG A 784 -14.35 22.99 32.20
N LYS A 785 -14.85 22.91 30.96
CA LYS A 785 -15.25 24.09 30.19
C LYS A 785 -16.27 24.95 30.93
N HIS A 786 -17.27 24.33 31.53
CA HIS A 786 -18.35 25.05 32.27
C HIS A 786 -17.98 25.40 33.73
N GLY A 787 -16.75 25.14 34.18
CA GLY A 787 -16.31 25.43 35.53
C GLY A 787 -16.95 24.56 36.62
N ILE A 788 -17.60 23.44 36.23
CA ILE A 788 -18.20 22.49 37.17
C ILE A 788 -17.09 21.66 37.87
N GLU A 789 -16.03 21.35 37.12
CA GLU A 789 -14.82 20.71 37.62
C GLU A 789 -13.64 21.68 37.42
N PRO A 790 -12.74 21.84 38.43
CA PRO A 790 -11.59 22.71 38.29
C PRO A 790 -10.59 22.18 37.26
N ILE A 791 -10.00 23.08 36.51
CA ILE A 791 -8.90 22.72 35.59
C ILE A 791 -7.66 22.60 36.45
N THR A 792 -6.99 21.45 36.35
CA THR A 792 -5.78 21.13 37.12
C THR A 792 -4.67 20.69 36.16
N TYR A 793 -3.43 21.05 36.51
CA TYR A 793 -2.22 20.63 35.79
C TYR A 793 -1.26 19.96 36.78
N ASP A 794 -0.65 18.83 36.37
CA ASP A 794 0.32 18.12 37.21
C ASP A 794 1.60 18.95 37.42
N LEU A 795 1.98 19.75 36.43
CA LEU A 795 3.08 20.71 36.49
C LEU A 795 2.63 22.07 35.93
N PRO A 796 3.12 23.19 36.50
CA PRO A 796 2.75 24.54 36.03
C PRO A 796 3.00 24.80 34.55
N CYS A 797 4.08 24.22 33.98
CA CYS A 797 4.44 24.39 32.57
C CYS A 797 3.41 23.73 31.61
N MET A 798 2.61 22.79 32.10
CA MET A 798 1.59 22.11 31.30
C MET A 798 0.43 23.02 30.89
N GLU A 799 0.15 24.08 31.66
CA GLU A 799 -0.89 25.05 31.34
C GLU A 799 -0.72 25.64 29.95
N LYS A 800 0.52 26.00 29.58
CA LYS A 800 0.85 26.58 28.27
C LYS A 800 0.29 25.78 27.10
N TYR A 801 0.30 24.46 27.17
CA TYR A 801 -0.07 23.57 26.08
C TYR A 801 -1.42 22.88 26.26
N LEU A 802 -1.96 22.83 27.50
CA LEU A 802 -3.23 22.14 27.79
C LEU A 802 -4.38 23.11 28.08
N LYS A 803 -4.15 24.41 28.06
CA LYS A 803 -5.17 25.43 28.34
C LYS A 803 -6.38 25.30 27.40
N ASP A 804 -6.17 25.16 26.09
CA ASP A 804 -7.22 25.09 25.07
C ASP A 804 -8.02 23.78 25.12
N THR A 805 -7.51 22.79 25.85
CA THR A 805 -8.20 21.51 26.09
C THR A 805 -8.57 21.30 27.55
N TYR A 806 -8.68 22.39 28.31
CA TYR A 806 -9.12 22.42 29.72
C TYR A 806 -8.35 21.46 30.62
N GLY A 807 -7.02 21.38 30.40
CA GLY A 807 -6.12 20.51 31.17
C GLY A 807 -6.17 19.02 30.80
N ILE A 808 -6.85 18.63 29.72
CA ILE A 808 -6.93 17.27 29.23
C ILE A 808 -5.94 17.11 28.07
N THR A 809 -5.12 16.08 28.08
CA THR A 809 -4.31 15.72 26.93
C THR A 809 -5.21 15.10 25.84
N VAL A 810 -5.26 15.71 24.66
CA VAL A 810 -6.10 15.30 23.52
C VAL A 810 -5.24 14.95 22.32
N TYR A 811 -4.17 15.71 22.08
CA TYR A 811 -3.37 15.66 20.86
C TYR A 811 -2.00 15.06 21.06
N GLN A 812 -1.50 14.40 20.02
CA GLN A 812 -0.13 13.90 19.95
C GLN A 812 0.89 15.04 20.10
N GLU A 813 0.60 16.17 19.48
CA GLU A 813 1.42 17.39 19.52
C GLU A 813 1.60 17.91 20.94
N GLN A 814 0.59 17.80 21.80
CA GLN A 814 0.71 18.19 23.22
C GLN A 814 1.75 17.33 23.94
N VAL A 815 1.76 16.03 23.74
CA VAL A 815 2.76 15.13 24.33
C VAL A 815 4.16 15.46 23.81
N MET A 816 4.30 15.78 22.53
CA MET A 816 5.57 16.16 21.92
C MET A 816 6.12 17.47 22.52
N LEU A 817 5.28 18.50 22.60
CA LEU A 817 5.66 19.79 23.19
C LEU A 817 6.00 19.68 24.66
N LEU A 818 5.18 18.98 25.43
CA LEU A 818 5.41 18.77 26.86
C LEU A 818 6.68 17.96 27.14
N SER A 819 7.01 16.97 26.33
CA SER A 819 8.26 16.22 26.50
C SER A 819 9.52 17.09 26.31
N ARG A 820 9.44 18.10 25.46
CA ARG A 820 10.50 19.10 25.28
C ARG A 820 10.59 20.05 26.47
N GLU A 821 9.46 20.57 26.89
CA GLU A 821 9.36 21.54 27.99
C GLU A 821 9.76 20.94 29.36
N ILE A 822 9.31 19.70 29.62
CA ILE A 822 9.54 19.02 30.91
C ILE A 822 10.93 18.41 30.99
N ALA A 823 11.47 17.84 29.89
CA ALA A 823 12.61 16.94 29.94
C ALA A 823 13.66 17.20 28.85
N ASP A 824 13.66 18.36 28.21
CA ASP A 824 14.61 18.77 27.16
C ASP A 824 14.75 17.79 26.01
N PHE A 825 13.65 17.10 25.62
CA PHE A 825 13.66 16.24 24.45
C PHE A 825 13.89 17.08 23.20
N THR A 826 14.72 16.59 22.29
CA THR A 826 14.86 17.20 20.98
C THR A 826 13.60 17.02 20.15
N ARG A 827 13.49 17.74 19.03
CA ARG A 827 12.37 17.61 18.07
C ARG A 827 12.23 16.16 17.59
N GLY A 828 13.33 15.51 17.21
CA GLY A 828 13.33 14.12 16.77
C GLY A 828 12.96 13.12 17.87
N GLU A 829 13.47 13.32 19.08
CA GLU A 829 13.15 12.47 20.22
C GLU A 829 11.68 12.55 20.63
N SER A 830 11.08 13.74 20.59
CA SER A 830 9.65 13.91 20.88
C SER A 830 8.74 13.18 19.87
N ASP A 831 9.11 13.17 18.58
CA ASP A 831 8.38 12.38 17.57
C ASP A 831 8.61 10.87 17.75
N ASN A 832 9.82 10.45 18.12
CA ASN A 832 10.10 9.05 18.44
C ASN A 832 9.32 8.58 19.67
N LEU A 833 9.19 9.41 20.70
CA LEU A 833 8.35 9.15 21.88
C LEU A 833 6.88 8.93 21.46
N ARG A 834 6.31 9.85 20.71
CA ARG A 834 4.95 9.76 20.18
C ARG A 834 4.71 8.44 19.42
N LYS A 835 5.67 8.05 18.56
CA LYS A 835 5.57 6.78 17.80
C LYS A 835 5.68 5.56 18.69
N ALA A 836 6.61 5.57 19.63
CA ALA A 836 6.80 4.46 20.56
C ALA A 836 5.54 4.24 21.41
N MET A 837 4.92 5.33 21.87
CA MET A 837 3.66 5.31 22.59
C MET A 837 2.51 4.79 21.70
N GLY A 838 2.29 5.38 20.55
CA GLY A 838 1.18 5.03 19.64
C GLY A 838 1.22 3.57 19.14
N LYS A 839 2.43 3.03 18.95
CA LYS A 839 2.64 1.63 18.52
C LYS A 839 2.86 0.66 19.70
N LYS A 840 2.81 1.14 20.93
CA LYS A 840 3.06 0.37 22.17
C LYS A 840 4.40 -0.38 22.15
N LEU A 841 5.46 0.29 21.69
CA LEU A 841 6.81 -0.28 21.61
C LEU A 841 7.48 -0.19 22.98
N ILE A 842 7.17 -1.15 23.86
CA ILE A 842 7.59 -1.18 25.27
C ILE A 842 9.10 -1.02 25.44
N ASP A 843 9.90 -1.72 24.66
CA ASP A 843 11.37 -1.64 24.74
C ASP A 843 11.89 -0.23 24.47
N LYS A 844 11.33 0.48 23.48
CA LYS A 844 11.70 1.86 23.17
C LYS A 844 11.26 2.82 24.29
N LEU A 845 10.05 2.62 24.83
CA LEU A 845 9.55 3.43 25.94
C LEU A 845 10.43 3.28 27.18
N ASN A 846 10.81 2.04 27.53
CA ASN A 846 11.72 1.76 28.65
C ASN A 846 13.09 2.41 28.46
N HIS A 847 13.57 2.51 27.21
CA HIS A 847 14.84 3.18 26.92
C HIS A 847 14.74 4.72 27.06
N MET A 848 13.58 5.30 26.76
CA MET A 848 13.36 6.76 26.80
C MET A 848 12.97 7.27 28.19
N TYR A 849 12.37 6.43 29.04
CA TYR A 849 11.90 6.79 30.38
C TYR A 849 12.99 7.39 31.29
N PRO A 850 14.20 6.81 31.41
CA PRO A 850 15.26 7.37 32.28
C PRO A 850 15.65 8.78 31.84
N LYS A 851 15.68 9.07 30.55
CA LYS A 851 15.96 10.42 30.02
C LYS A 851 14.86 11.41 30.39
N PHE A 852 13.59 10.99 30.31
CA PHE A 852 12.45 11.82 30.69
C PHE A 852 12.53 12.21 32.17
N VAL A 853 12.77 11.24 33.04
CA VAL A 853 12.87 11.49 34.48
C VAL A 853 14.09 12.38 34.81
N SER A 854 15.27 12.04 34.30
CA SER A 854 16.48 12.83 34.57
C SER A 854 16.40 14.25 34.01
N GLY A 855 15.74 14.45 32.86
CA GLY A 855 15.51 15.78 32.29
C GLY A 855 14.55 16.60 33.17
N GLY A 856 13.43 16.00 33.60
CA GLY A 856 12.46 16.65 34.47
C GLY A 856 13.04 17.01 35.87
N GLU A 857 13.86 16.14 36.45
CA GLU A 857 14.54 16.39 37.71
C GLU A 857 15.51 17.59 37.62
N LYS A 858 16.19 17.79 36.48
CA LYS A 858 17.00 18.98 36.23
C LYS A 858 16.20 20.27 36.30
N HIS A 859 14.94 20.23 35.90
CA HIS A 859 14.01 21.37 36.00
C HIS A 859 13.36 21.48 37.39
N GLY A 860 13.73 20.63 38.35
CA GLY A 860 13.24 20.67 39.74
C GLY A 860 11.88 19.96 39.95
N TYR A 861 11.44 19.12 39.03
CA TYR A 861 10.20 18.37 39.16
C TYR A 861 10.42 17.07 39.95
N GLY A 862 9.45 16.68 40.76
CA GLY A 862 9.51 15.46 41.56
C GLY A 862 9.34 14.18 40.74
N SER A 863 10.14 13.14 41.06
CA SER A 863 10.13 11.85 40.38
C SER A 863 8.72 11.20 40.35
N GLU A 864 7.96 11.31 41.46
CA GLU A 864 6.60 10.73 41.51
C GLU A 864 5.63 11.38 40.51
N THR A 865 5.74 12.72 40.36
CA THR A 865 4.91 13.46 39.40
C THR A 865 5.31 13.12 37.96
N LEU A 866 6.62 13.00 37.68
CA LEU A 866 7.12 12.61 36.38
C LEU A 866 6.71 11.18 36.01
N GLU A 867 6.75 10.25 36.97
CA GLU A 867 6.28 8.88 36.77
C GLU A 867 4.78 8.82 36.47
N LYS A 868 3.98 9.61 37.21
CA LYS A 868 2.54 9.75 36.95
C LYS A 868 2.28 10.23 35.52
N ILE A 869 2.92 11.33 35.09
CA ILE A 869 2.77 11.90 33.77
C ILE A 869 3.12 10.86 32.69
N TRP A 870 4.22 10.14 32.87
CA TRP A 870 4.65 9.12 31.93
C TRP A 870 3.64 7.96 31.82
N LYS A 871 3.10 7.51 32.94
CA LYS A 871 2.04 6.48 32.96
C LYS A 871 0.77 6.96 32.27
N ASP A 872 0.33 8.19 32.57
CA ASP A 872 -0.85 8.80 31.94
C ASP A 872 -0.67 8.92 30.42
N TRP A 873 0.48 9.37 29.96
CA TRP A 873 0.81 9.44 28.54
C TRP A 873 0.84 8.05 27.89
N THR A 874 1.40 7.06 28.55
CA THR A 874 1.47 5.68 28.01
C THR A 874 0.08 5.08 27.88
N ALA A 875 -0.80 5.29 28.84
CA ALA A 875 -2.19 4.86 28.80
C ALA A 875 -2.98 5.60 27.71
N PHE A 876 -2.79 6.91 27.59
CA PHE A 876 -3.50 7.78 26.66
C PHE A 876 -2.98 7.70 25.21
N ALA A 877 -1.75 7.30 24.99
CA ALA A 877 -1.05 7.38 23.69
C ALA A 877 -1.73 6.60 22.55
N SER A 878 -2.50 5.55 22.87
CA SER A 878 -3.29 4.82 21.88
C SER A 878 -4.52 5.61 21.41
N TYR A 879 -4.89 6.68 22.11
CA TYR A 879 -6.08 7.50 21.88
C TYR A 879 -5.75 8.91 21.41
N ALA A 880 -4.51 9.38 21.60
CA ALA A 880 -4.07 10.70 21.16
C ALA A 880 -4.27 10.91 19.64
N PHE A 881 -4.80 12.06 19.26
CA PHE A 881 -5.11 12.37 17.87
C PHE A 881 -4.11 13.35 17.26
N ASN A 882 -3.98 13.33 15.94
CA ASN A 882 -3.21 14.32 15.21
C ASN A 882 -3.97 15.65 15.19
N LYS A 883 -3.45 16.67 15.86
CA LYS A 883 -4.06 18.00 15.92
C LYS A 883 -4.17 18.64 14.52
N SER A 884 -3.15 18.47 13.69
CA SER A 884 -3.15 19.02 12.32
C SER A 884 -4.34 18.49 11.51
N HIS A 885 -4.59 17.17 11.56
CA HIS A 885 -5.75 16.58 10.88
C HIS A 885 -7.07 17.04 11.47
N ALA A 886 -7.17 17.08 12.80
CA ALA A 886 -8.39 17.55 13.49
C ALA A 886 -8.72 19.01 13.13
N THR A 887 -7.70 19.86 13.04
CA THR A 887 -7.86 21.28 12.67
C THR A 887 -8.36 21.44 11.23
N CYS A 888 -7.76 20.74 10.27
CA CYS A 888 -8.18 20.77 8.87
C CYS A 888 -9.64 20.32 8.70
N TYR A 889 -10.01 19.22 9.33
CA TYR A 889 -11.37 18.67 9.21
C TYR A 889 -12.39 19.49 9.98
N SER A 890 -12.01 20.12 11.08
CA SER A 890 -12.87 21.07 11.79
C SER A 890 -13.11 22.35 10.98
N TRP A 891 -12.12 22.76 10.17
CA TRP A 891 -12.31 23.89 9.23
C TRP A 891 -13.34 23.58 8.16
N VAL A 892 -13.24 22.42 7.51
CA VAL A 892 -14.28 21.99 6.54
C VAL A 892 -15.64 21.86 7.22
N ALA A 893 -15.69 21.29 8.42
CA ALA A 893 -16.91 21.21 9.20
C ALA A 893 -17.51 22.59 9.49
N TYR A 894 -16.65 23.54 9.88
CA TYR A 894 -17.07 24.92 10.13
C TYR A 894 -17.62 25.60 8.87
N GLN A 895 -16.96 25.43 7.73
CA GLN A 895 -17.44 25.94 6.43
C GLN A 895 -18.83 25.39 6.10
N THR A 896 -19.07 24.08 6.31
CA THR A 896 -20.41 23.48 6.10
C THR A 896 -21.46 24.06 7.04
N ALA A 897 -21.11 24.23 8.30
CA ALA A 897 -21.99 24.79 9.32
C ALA A 897 -22.26 26.28 9.05
N TYR A 898 -21.26 27.05 8.62
CA TYR A 898 -21.39 28.44 8.24
C TYR A 898 -22.41 28.64 7.09
N LEU A 899 -22.28 27.82 6.03
CA LEU A 899 -23.25 27.89 4.93
C LEU A 899 -24.64 27.44 5.35
N LYS A 900 -24.75 26.40 6.21
CA LYS A 900 -26.05 25.98 6.74
C LYS A 900 -26.70 27.04 7.61
N ALA A 901 -25.94 27.76 8.44
CA ALA A 901 -26.44 28.80 9.33
C ALA A 901 -26.85 30.06 8.57
N ASN A 902 -26.04 30.53 7.61
CA ASN A 902 -26.23 31.81 6.92
C ASN A 902 -26.98 31.65 5.60
N PHE A 903 -26.91 30.49 4.92
CA PHE A 903 -27.58 30.24 3.63
C PHE A 903 -28.27 28.85 3.63
N PRO A 904 -29.24 28.65 4.55
CA PRO A 904 -29.78 27.31 4.84
C PRO A 904 -30.48 26.66 3.64
N ALA A 905 -31.25 27.40 2.84
CA ALA A 905 -31.95 26.85 1.68
C ALA A 905 -30.96 26.39 0.60
N GLN A 906 -29.94 27.20 0.30
CA GLN A 906 -28.93 26.95 -0.72
C GLN A 906 -28.04 25.77 -0.32
N TYR A 907 -27.66 25.71 0.97
CA TYR A 907 -26.86 24.62 1.50
C TYR A 907 -27.61 23.26 1.49
N MET A 908 -28.85 23.24 1.99
CA MET A 908 -29.66 22.04 2.01
C MET A 908 -30.05 21.57 0.60
N ALA A 909 -30.24 22.44 -0.36
CA ALA A 909 -30.42 22.06 -1.75
C ALA A 909 -29.15 21.33 -2.30
N ALA A 910 -27.96 21.81 -1.99
CA ALA A 910 -26.72 21.17 -2.37
C ALA A 910 -26.54 19.79 -1.70
N VAL A 911 -26.83 19.66 -0.42
CA VAL A 911 -26.79 18.37 0.33
C VAL A 911 -27.76 17.35 -0.29
N MET A 912 -28.99 17.76 -0.57
CA MET A 912 -29.99 16.88 -1.19
C MET A 912 -29.63 16.50 -2.61
N SER A 913 -28.99 17.37 -3.37
CA SER A 913 -28.50 17.10 -4.73
C SER A 913 -27.47 15.96 -4.74
N ARG A 914 -26.70 15.81 -3.67
CA ARG A 914 -25.73 14.72 -3.51
C ARG A 914 -26.32 13.43 -2.94
N ALA A 915 -27.57 13.47 -2.48
CA ALA A 915 -28.29 12.32 -1.93
C ALA A 915 -29.29 11.70 -2.92
N LEU A 916 -29.36 12.17 -4.18
CA LEU A 916 -30.35 11.75 -5.17
C LEU A 916 -30.41 10.22 -5.41
N GLY A 917 -29.29 9.51 -5.26
CA GLY A 917 -29.21 8.05 -5.37
C GLY A 917 -29.59 7.26 -4.09
N ASN A 918 -29.83 7.95 -2.98
CA ASN A 918 -30.10 7.33 -1.66
C ASN A 918 -31.37 7.91 -1.04
N ILE A 919 -32.47 7.18 -1.18
CA ILE A 919 -33.81 7.61 -0.71
C ILE A 919 -33.82 7.83 0.83
N ALA A 920 -33.10 7.03 1.60
CA ALA A 920 -33.09 7.15 3.06
C ALA A 920 -32.42 8.46 3.51
N ASP A 921 -31.26 8.78 2.92
CA ASP A 921 -30.57 10.04 3.18
C ASP A 921 -31.37 11.25 2.67
N LEU A 922 -31.95 11.14 1.47
CA LEU A 922 -32.80 12.19 0.91
C LEU A 922 -34.00 12.49 1.80
N SER A 923 -34.67 11.47 2.33
CA SER A 923 -35.80 11.63 3.28
C SER A 923 -35.36 12.31 4.57
N LYS A 924 -34.19 11.94 5.11
CA LYS A 924 -33.59 12.57 6.29
C LYS A 924 -33.34 14.07 6.05
N PHE A 925 -32.75 14.43 4.92
CA PHE A 925 -32.45 15.82 4.60
C PHE A 925 -33.68 16.65 4.26
N LEU A 926 -34.69 16.06 3.62
CA LEU A 926 -36.00 16.73 3.42
C LEU A 926 -36.70 17.03 4.75
N ALA A 927 -36.68 16.09 5.69
CA ALA A 927 -37.24 16.29 7.03
C ALA A 927 -36.49 17.41 7.77
N GLU A 928 -35.17 17.45 7.72
CA GLU A 928 -34.36 18.52 8.30
C GLU A 928 -34.68 19.88 7.66
N THR A 929 -34.73 19.94 6.32
CA THR A 929 -35.05 21.18 5.59
C THR A 929 -36.41 21.76 5.98
N LYS A 930 -37.43 20.90 6.14
CA LYS A 930 -38.75 21.29 6.65
C LYS A 930 -38.70 21.75 8.09
N ALA A 931 -37.96 21.08 8.96
CA ALA A 931 -37.78 21.47 10.37
C ALA A 931 -37.12 22.86 10.50
N MET A 932 -36.27 23.25 9.53
CA MET A 932 -35.67 24.56 9.45
C MET A 932 -36.64 25.64 8.93
N GLY A 933 -37.89 25.29 8.63
CA GLY A 933 -38.92 26.23 8.14
C GLY A 933 -38.81 26.55 6.65
N ILE A 934 -38.02 25.80 5.90
CA ILE A 934 -37.80 26.01 4.47
C ILE A 934 -38.87 25.23 3.67
N VAL A 935 -39.52 25.88 2.74
CA VAL A 935 -40.51 25.25 1.87
C VAL A 935 -39.82 24.43 0.78
N CYS A 936 -40.14 23.14 0.74
CA CYS A 936 -39.72 22.24 -0.32
C CYS A 936 -40.85 21.98 -1.29
N LYS A 937 -40.74 22.48 -2.52
CA LYS A 937 -41.73 22.29 -3.59
C LYS A 937 -41.39 21.02 -4.38
N GLY A 938 -42.43 20.31 -4.82
CA GLY A 938 -42.33 19.16 -5.67
C GLY A 938 -41.69 19.43 -7.03
N PRO A 939 -41.41 18.42 -7.84
CA PRO A 939 -40.85 18.61 -9.17
C PRO A 939 -41.84 19.33 -10.06
N ASP A 940 -41.34 20.23 -10.90
CA ASP A 940 -42.08 20.99 -11.87
C ASP A 940 -41.30 21.08 -13.18
N VAL A 941 -41.94 20.79 -14.30
CA VAL A 941 -41.28 20.72 -15.62
C VAL A 941 -40.76 22.09 -16.11
N ASN A 942 -41.32 23.18 -15.61
CA ASN A 942 -40.94 24.54 -16.00
C ASN A 942 -39.90 25.15 -15.06
N GLU A 943 -39.81 24.67 -13.81
CA GLU A 943 -38.98 25.31 -12.75
C GLU A 943 -37.86 24.40 -12.24
N SER A 944 -38.01 23.05 -12.38
CA SER A 944 -37.03 22.16 -11.85
C SER A 944 -35.83 21.96 -12.78
N PHE A 945 -34.66 22.02 -12.22
CA PHE A 945 -33.43 21.60 -12.88
C PHE A 945 -33.14 20.12 -12.61
N ARG A 946 -32.06 19.57 -13.16
CA ARG A 946 -31.60 18.20 -12.88
C ARG A 946 -31.37 17.97 -11.39
N LYS A 947 -30.72 18.94 -10.70
CA LYS A 947 -30.42 18.93 -9.27
C LYS A 947 -31.45 19.78 -8.52
N PHE A 948 -31.45 19.69 -7.17
CA PHE A 948 -32.19 20.64 -6.32
C PHE A 948 -31.69 22.06 -6.55
N SER A 949 -32.59 22.99 -6.54
CA SER A 949 -32.29 24.41 -6.74
C SER A 949 -33.08 25.27 -5.75
N VAL A 950 -32.73 26.55 -5.63
CA VAL A 950 -33.41 27.48 -4.77
C VAL A 950 -34.01 28.61 -5.63
N SER A 951 -35.30 28.88 -5.43
CA SER A 951 -35.98 29.95 -6.09
C SER A 951 -35.60 31.32 -5.50
N HIS A 952 -35.91 32.41 -6.21
CA HIS A 952 -35.71 33.77 -5.68
C HIS A 952 -36.54 34.10 -4.42
N THR A 953 -37.55 33.30 -4.14
CA THR A 953 -38.35 33.39 -2.89
C THR A 953 -37.75 32.59 -1.74
N GLY A 954 -36.62 31.91 -1.94
CA GLY A 954 -35.96 31.09 -0.91
C GLY A 954 -36.51 29.66 -0.76
N ASP A 955 -37.45 29.24 -1.62
CA ASP A 955 -38.01 27.90 -1.60
C ASP A 955 -37.06 26.93 -2.31
N VAL A 956 -36.94 25.72 -1.79
CA VAL A 956 -36.16 24.62 -2.43
C VAL A 956 -37.05 23.91 -3.44
N ARG A 957 -36.61 23.81 -4.69
CA ARG A 957 -37.27 23.08 -5.76
C ARG A 957 -36.66 21.69 -5.93
N PHE A 958 -37.49 20.65 -5.98
CA PHE A 958 -37.07 19.27 -6.17
C PHE A 958 -36.39 19.05 -7.53
N GLY A 959 -35.22 18.39 -7.54
CA GLY A 959 -34.45 18.08 -8.73
C GLY A 959 -35.04 16.92 -9.53
N LEU A 960 -35.11 17.04 -10.86
CA LEU A 960 -35.69 16.03 -11.73
C LEU A 960 -34.95 14.68 -11.66
N ALA A 961 -33.63 14.66 -11.45
CA ALA A 961 -32.85 13.45 -11.30
C ALA A 961 -33.17 12.61 -10.03
N GLY A 962 -33.98 13.15 -9.11
CA GLY A 962 -34.52 12.42 -7.97
C GLY A 962 -35.76 11.58 -8.30
N ILE A 963 -36.32 11.69 -9.51
CA ILE A 963 -37.46 10.93 -9.97
C ILE A 963 -36.99 9.62 -10.59
N LYS A 964 -37.49 8.50 -10.05
CA LYS A 964 -37.10 7.17 -10.56
C LYS A 964 -37.49 7.00 -12.02
N GLY A 965 -36.53 6.79 -12.90
CA GLY A 965 -36.73 6.55 -14.31
C GLY A 965 -36.54 7.75 -15.24
N LEU A 966 -36.22 8.94 -14.66
CA LEU A 966 -35.83 10.13 -15.42
C LEU A 966 -34.30 10.23 -15.51
#